data_2a6df1a1ebf2fdf4a82ebc0a9b312060
#
_entry.id   2a6df1a1ebf2fdf4a82ebc0a9b312060
#
_cell.length_a   1.000
_cell.length_b   1.000
_cell.length_c   1.000
_cell.angle_alpha   90.00
_cell.angle_beta   90.00
_cell.angle_gamma   90.00
#
_symmetry.space_group_name_H-M   'P 1'
#
loop_
_entity.id
_entity.type
_entity.pdbx_description
1 polymer ?
#
loop_
_entity_poly.entity_id
_entity_poly.type
_entity_poly.pdbx_seq_one_letter_code
_entity_poly.pdbx_strand_id
1 'polypeptide(L)'
;MLKELVKDSLTKRSIRKYDKLLNTKSSAYDKWQRQIEKKQVPAVEAPISYETGENGELIPNKLPVPKVKVVPYAKVWEINDAKGDEDVVYLFVSPKGKLTKRATEVVKQYFVAHPEHNVVYGDEDETGKGGKYIHPYFKPDWSPDSYLNAFYIGSFFACRSRILHESASEYDNAVRMLGGTGNKKNSPEQVGLEASLLSADVLFCMLAIHEHAFAKRTGTEFPIGHIKEVLFHRSPEQDVFYGRNFHNSRHMLIKPATVSIIIPSKDHPEVLKRCLESIVETTGDNSGITYDIAVVDNGSDAKNRVRYGVFIGKIPKKNGLTKINYIYKLEEFNFSAMCNKGAKNTHGEYLLFLNDDIECVKEGWLRELLSQAQLKHVGAVGAKLLYPDGDLIQHAGIANVMRGPVHKLQKMHDNKSHYFGYNRGIHNTIGVTGACLLISRQKYMDIGGFPEELKVAFNDVDFCYTLHEKGYYNVCCNHFYLRHYESLSRGLDTMDPRKMERLSAEGEILMRKHPNLYNVDPFYSPHLNEDETITAIIPRVDYTPVEDIPYANATIHEKGIRHSREDQCLRIGCEFNGTLDNWLYGSSAEGNDSGYYLKGYSFVIGSDNAIFERRLLLRLVERNEDGAGPVGPKVYSFPIYVGYRPDIRIRLQDQVNVDLTGYKVKIKKGLLPPGYYQVGMLASDKTSRLKLVNWVPNILRIRPSK
;
A
#
# COMPACT_ATOMS: atom_id res chain seq x y z
N MET A 1 -13.45 -28.68 -42.96
CA MET A 1 -14.79 -28.10 -42.73
C MET A 1 -15.48 -28.68 -41.47
N LEU A 2 -15.85 -29.99 -41.40
CA LEU A 2 -16.55 -30.48 -40.18
C LEU A 2 -15.70 -30.40 -38.89
N LYS A 3 -14.39 -30.71 -38.95
CA LYS A 3 -13.47 -30.57 -37.81
C LYS A 3 -13.28 -29.12 -37.36
N GLU A 4 -13.30 -28.15 -38.27
CA GLU A 4 -13.19 -26.73 -37.98
C GLU A 4 -14.47 -26.18 -37.35
N LEU A 5 -15.63 -26.60 -37.85
CA LEU A 5 -16.93 -26.24 -37.26
C LEU A 5 -17.08 -26.76 -35.82
N VAL A 6 -16.61 -28.01 -35.56
CA VAL A 6 -16.59 -28.58 -34.22
C VAL A 6 -15.64 -27.80 -33.30
N LYS A 7 -14.44 -27.45 -33.79
CA LYS A 7 -13.45 -26.66 -33.04
C LYS A 7 -14.02 -25.27 -32.71
N ASP A 8 -14.61 -24.58 -33.66
CA ASP A 8 -15.24 -23.27 -33.47
C ASP A 8 -16.40 -23.32 -32.44
N SER A 9 -17.23 -24.36 -32.51
CA SER A 9 -18.31 -24.59 -31.55
C SER A 9 -17.78 -24.81 -30.13
N LEU A 10 -16.71 -25.61 -29.98
CA LEU A 10 -16.08 -25.86 -28.68
C LEU A 10 -15.41 -24.60 -28.12
N THR A 11 -14.75 -23.80 -28.96
CA THR A 11 -14.17 -22.51 -28.59
C THR A 11 -15.24 -21.56 -28.06
N LYS A 12 -16.32 -21.37 -28.82
CA LYS A 12 -17.46 -20.54 -28.41
C LYS A 12 -18.09 -20.98 -27.09
N ARG A 13 -18.17 -22.32 -26.87
CA ARG A 13 -18.69 -22.87 -25.62
C ARG A 13 -17.74 -22.57 -24.45
N SER A 14 -16.42 -22.69 -24.66
CA SER A 14 -15.40 -22.39 -23.63
C SER A 14 -15.44 -20.91 -23.26
N ILE A 15 -15.51 -20.00 -24.24
CA ILE A 15 -15.60 -18.56 -24.01
C ILE A 15 -16.87 -18.21 -23.22
N ARG A 16 -18.05 -18.74 -23.62
CA ARG A 16 -19.30 -18.51 -22.86
C ARG A 16 -19.21 -19.01 -21.42
N LYS A 17 -18.55 -20.15 -21.19
CA LYS A 17 -18.33 -20.65 -19.82
C LYS A 17 -17.41 -19.73 -19.03
N TYR A 18 -16.37 -19.23 -19.68
CA TYR A 18 -15.43 -18.27 -19.09
C TYR A 18 -16.16 -16.97 -18.71
N ASP A 19 -16.91 -16.37 -19.63
CA ASP A 19 -17.67 -15.14 -19.39
C ASP A 19 -18.67 -15.29 -18.24
N LYS A 20 -19.39 -16.43 -18.20
CA LYS A 20 -20.30 -16.73 -17.08
C LYS A 20 -19.55 -16.80 -15.74
N LEU A 21 -18.41 -17.46 -15.72
CA LEU A 21 -17.59 -17.60 -14.51
C LEU A 21 -16.94 -16.26 -14.12
N LEU A 22 -16.48 -15.49 -15.09
CA LEU A 22 -15.93 -14.14 -14.88
C LEU A 22 -16.98 -13.23 -14.24
N ASN A 23 -18.20 -13.16 -14.80
CA ASN A 23 -19.29 -12.38 -14.24
C ASN A 23 -19.63 -12.80 -12.80
N THR A 24 -19.56 -14.09 -12.50
CA THR A 24 -19.81 -14.59 -11.14
C THR A 24 -18.68 -14.22 -10.18
N LYS A 25 -17.41 -14.29 -10.61
CA LYS A 25 -16.25 -13.98 -9.79
C LYS A 25 -16.02 -12.48 -9.64
N SER A 26 -16.20 -11.69 -10.70
CA SER A 26 -16.11 -10.23 -10.64
C SER A 26 -17.17 -9.60 -9.75
N SER A 27 -18.28 -10.29 -9.50
CA SER A 27 -19.32 -9.88 -8.54
C SER A 27 -19.09 -10.40 -7.12
N ALA A 28 -17.93 -10.98 -6.82
CA ALA A 28 -17.64 -11.54 -5.49
C ALA A 28 -17.71 -10.49 -4.38
N TYR A 29 -17.25 -9.27 -4.68
CA TYR A 29 -17.39 -8.13 -3.77
C TYR A 29 -18.86 -7.85 -3.42
N ASP A 30 -19.75 -7.70 -4.41
CA ASP A 30 -21.17 -7.45 -4.18
C ASP A 30 -21.82 -8.53 -3.28
N LYS A 31 -21.48 -9.79 -3.51
CA LYS A 31 -21.97 -10.89 -2.67
C LYS A 31 -21.46 -10.80 -1.24
N TRP A 32 -20.17 -10.54 -1.07
CA TRP A 32 -19.55 -10.37 0.23
C TRP A 32 -20.17 -9.19 0.99
N GLN A 33 -20.30 -8.02 0.34
CA GLN A 33 -20.88 -6.83 0.97
C GLN A 33 -22.34 -7.09 1.39
N ARG A 34 -23.13 -7.76 0.55
CA ARG A 34 -24.51 -8.15 0.90
C ARG A 34 -24.58 -9.15 2.06
N GLN A 35 -23.57 -10.00 2.22
CA GLN A 35 -23.48 -10.88 3.39
C GLN A 35 -23.14 -10.10 4.66
N ILE A 36 -22.23 -9.13 4.57
CA ILE A 36 -21.92 -8.23 5.68
C ILE A 36 -23.17 -7.48 6.14
N GLU A 37 -23.92 -6.88 5.20
CA GLU A 37 -25.14 -6.14 5.53
C GLU A 37 -26.24 -6.97 6.19
N LYS A 38 -26.26 -8.28 5.96
CA LYS A 38 -27.20 -9.20 6.59
C LYS A 38 -26.83 -9.60 8.01
N LYS A 39 -25.56 -9.41 8.41
CA LYS A 39 -25.14 -9.71 9.78
C LYS A 39 -25.84 -8.77 10.73
N GLN A 40 -26.43 -9.32 11.77
CA GLN A 40 -26.97 -8.51 12.85
C GLN A 40 -25.81 -7.76 13.55
N VAL A 41 -26.03 -6.49 13.82
CA VAL A 41 -25.16 -5.75 14.70
C VAL A 41 -25.60 -6.11 16.13
N PRO A 42 -24.73 -6.65 17.00
CA PRO A 42 -25.10 -6.95 18.36
C PRO A 42 -25.65 -5.70 19.06
N ALA A 43 -26.60 -5.87 19.95
CA ALA A 43 -27.09 -4.75 20.75
C ALA A 43 -25.91 -4.12 21.54
N VAL A 44 -25.86 -2.80 21.53
CA VAL A 44 -24.81 -2.07 22.29
C VAL A 44 -25.20 -2.15 23.77
N GLU A 45 -24.37 -2.84 24.56
CA GLU A 45 -24.47 -2.77 26.00
C GLU A 45 -23.81 -1.49 26.50
N ALA A 46 -24.43 -0.83 27.47
CA ALA A 46 -23.84 0.35 28.09
C ALA A 46 -22.49 -0.02 28.73
N PRO A 47 -21.39 0.65 28.38
CA PRO A 47 -20.11 0.38 28.99
C PRO A 47 -20.16 0.70 30.49
N ILE A 48 -19.45 -0.10 31.28
CA ILE A 48 -19.35 0.11 32.73
C ILE A 48 -17.98 0.77 32.99
N SER A 49 -17.99 2.00 33.43
CA SER A 49 -16.84 2.64 34.07
C SER A 49 -16.88 2.38 35.58
N TYR A 50 -15.74 2.48 36.24
CA TYR A 50 -15.65 2.37 37.68
C TYR A 50 -15.14 3.68 38.24
N GLU A 51 -15.90 4.25 39.17
CA GLU A 51 -15.48 5.41 39.96
C GLU A 51 -14.99 4.93 41.34
N THR A 52 -13.96 5.56 41.85
CA THR A 52 -13.49 5.24 43.21
C THR A 52 -14.33 6.01 44.22
N GLY A 53 -15.13 5.31 45.00
CA GLY A 53 -15.92 5.90 46.10
C GLY A 53 -15.02 6.45 47.21
N GLU A 54 -15.64 7.19 48.15
CA GLU A 54 -14.94 7.84 49.26
C GLU A 54 -14.15 6.82 50.16
N ASN A 55 -14.56 5.57 50.16
CA ASN A 55 -13.91 4.49 50.93
C ASN A 55 -12.93 3.65 50.08
N GLY A 56 -12.60 4.06 48.85
CA GLY A 56 -11.72 3.30 47.93
C GLY A 56 -12.40 2.14 47.23
N GLU A 57 -13.70 1.97 47.35
CA GLU A 57 -14.50 0.98 46.65
C GLU A 57 -14.71 1.39 45.16
N LEU A 58 -14.71 0.41 44.25
CA LEU A 58 -15.00 0.64 42.84
C LEU A 58 -16.52 0.60 42.60
N ILE A 59 -17.12 1.73 42.36
CA ILE A 59 -18.54 1.89 42.08
C ILE A 59 -18.75 1.80 40.55
N PRO A 60 -19.51 0.80 40.06
CA PRO A 60 -19.79 0.70 38.64
C PRO A 60 -20.76 1.82 38.18
N ASN A 61 -20.33 2.60 37.20
CA ASN A 61 -21.14 3.62 36.54
C ASN A 61 -21.42 3.20 35.11
N LYS A 62 -22.69 3.08 34.71
CA LYS A 62 -23.07 2.79 33.31
C LYS A 62 -22.99 4.06 32.50
N LEU A 63 -22.04 4.10 31.53
CA LEU A 63 -21.93 5.21 30.62
C LEU A 63 -23.12 5.21 29.64
N PRO A 64 -23.63 6.38 29.23
CA PRO A 64 -24.73 6.46 28.31
C PRO A 64 -24.36 5.92 26.92
N VAL A 65 -25.30 5.23 26.27
CA VAL A 65 -25.18 4.79 24.89
C VAL A 65 -25.65 5.96 24.00
N PRO A 66 -24.80 6.47 23.08
CA PRO A 66 -25.12 7.67 22.34
C PRO A 66 -26.30 7.47 21.36
N LYS A 67 -27.10 8.53 21.19
CA LYS A 67 -28.17 8.61 20.17
C LYS A 67 -27.56 9.12 18.88
N VAL A 68 -27.70 8.36 17.79
CA VAL A 68 -27.21 8.80 16.48
C VAL A 68 -28.28 9.57 15.73
N LYS A 69 -27.99 10.82 15.36
CA LYS A 69 -28.84 11.68 14.53
C LYS A 69 -28.20 11.84 13.15
N VAL A 70 -28.92 11.46 12.09
CA VAL A 70 -28.45 11.57 10.70
C VAL A 70 -28.73 12.97 10.18
N VAL A 71 -27.70 13.65 9.67
CA VAL A 71 -27.77 15.01 9.14
C VAL A 71 -27.23 15.07 7.71
N PRO A 72 -28.04 15.51 6.72
CA PRO A 72 -27.52 15.74 5.37
C PRO A 72 -26.42 16.83 5.34
N TYR A 73 -25.43 16.70 4.46
CA TYR A 73 -24.35 17.69 4.28
C TYR A 73 -24.88 19.11 4.01
N ALA A 74 -26.02 19.25 3.33
CA ALA A 74 -26.64 20.54 3.09
C ALA A 74 -27.13 21.24 4.38
N LYS A 75 -27.24 20.51 5.50
CA LYS A 75 -27.78 21.01 6.77
C LYS A 75 -26.76 21.05 7.91
N VAL A 76 -25.48 20.94 7.60
CA VAL A 76 -24.42 20.93 8.65
C VAL A 76 -24.41 22.20 9.50
N TRP A 77 -24.82 23.34 8.93
CA TRP A 77 -24.87 24.64 9.63
C TRP A 77 -26.23 24.95 10.26
N GLU A 78 -27.23 24.08 10.09
CA GLU A 78 -28.57 24.24 10.68
C GLU A 78 -28.67 23.62 12.09
N ILE A 79 -27.61 23.02 12.60
CA ILE A 79 -27.61 22.36 13.89
C ILE A 79 -27.59 23.43 15.00
N ASN A 80 -28.72 23.60 15.64
CA ASN A 80 -28.95 24.57 16.73
C ASN A 80 -28.88 23.89 18.12
N ASP A 81 -27.88 23.07 18.36
CA ASP A 81 -27.72 22.36 19.64
C ASP A 81 -26.84 23.18 20.58
N ALA A 82 -27.48 24.14 21.26
CA ALA A 82 -26.82 25.25 22.00
C ALA A 82 -25.99 24.78 23.22
N LYS A 83 -25.99 23.51 23.61
CA LYS A 83 -25.28 23.03 24.82
C LYS A 83 -24.61 21.67 24.72
N GLY A 84 -24.52 21.04 23.50
CA GLY A 84 -23.85 19.74 23.34
C GLY A 84 -24.44 18.70 24.29
N ASP A 85 -25.53 18.04 23.88
CA ASP A 85 -26.01 16.85 24.56
C ASP A 85 -24.92 15.76 24.44
N GLU A 86 -24.24 15.41 25.53
CA GLU A 86 -23.14 14.45 25.56
C GLU A 86 -23.54 13.08 25.03
N ASP A 87 -24.83 12.78 25.02
CA ASP A 87 -25.41 11.52 24.53
C ASP A 87 -25.75 11.53 23.04
N VAL A 88 -25.43 12.60 22.28
CA VAL A 88 -25.75 12.70 20.87
C VAL A 88 -24.49 12.62 20.00
N VAL A 89 -24.57 11.78 18.97
CA VAL A 89 -23.63 11.70 17.85
C VAL A 89 -24.33 12.14 16.58
N TYR A 90 -23.77 13.11 15.88
CA TYR A 90 -24.25 13.53 14.56
C TYR A 90 -23.53 12.72 13.48
N LEU A 91 -24.32 12.07 12.61
CA LEU A 91 -23.85 11.33 11.44
C LEU A 91 -24.17 12.15 10.20
N PHE A 92 -23.17 12.84 9.67
CA PHE A 92 -23.28 13.68 8.47
C PHE A 92 -23.17 12.82 7.21
N VAL A 93 -24.06 13.06 6.24
CA VAL A 93 -24.16 12.22 5.05
C VAL A 93 -24.33 13.02 3.76
N SER A 94 -23.69 12.56 2.71
CA SER A 94 -23.88 13.08 1.35
C SER A 94 -25.30 12.86 0.87
N PRO A 95 -25.90 13.83 0.12
CA PRO A 95 -27.21 13.65 -0.49
C PRO A 95 -27.23 12.65 -1.64
N LYS A 96 -26.06 12.26 -2.18
CA LYS A 96 -25.95 11.35 -3.33
C LYS A 96 -25.48 9.97 -2.90
N GLY A 97 -26.43 9.18 -2.47
CA GLY A 97 -26.21 7.82 -2.00
C GLY A 97 -27.09 7.48 -0.82
N LYS A 98 -26.75 6.41 -0.13
CA LYS A 98 -27.49 5.95 1.05
C LYS A 98 -26.60 5.23 2.04
N LEU A 99 -26.89 5.40 3.31
CA LEU A 99 -26.31 4.59 4.38
C LEU A 99 -26.75 3.12 4.24
N THR A 100 -25.87 2.21 4.63
CA THR A 100 -26.25 0.81 4.85
C THR A 100 -27.22 0.72 6.03
N LYS A 101 -28.02 -0.34 6.09
CA LYS A 101 -28.98 -0.56 7.20
C LYS A 101 -28.30 -0.66 8.57
N ARG A 102 -27.03 -0.98 8.58
CA ARG A 102 -26.21 -1.18 9.79
C ARG A 102 -25.51 0.08 10.27
N ALA A 103 -25.38 1.10 9.39
CA ALA A 103 -24.48 2.23 9.60
C ALA A 103 -24.67 2.94 10.95
N THR A 104 -25.91 3.28 11.32
CA THR A 104 -26.19 3.97 12.58
C THR A 104 -25.82 3.13 13.81
N GLU A 105 -26.06 1.84 13.77
CA GLU A 105 -25.76 0.94 14.89
C GLU A 105 -24.24 0.65 14.99
N VAL A 106 -23.55 0.50 13.84
CA VAL A 106 -22.10 0.34 13.80
C VAL A 106 -21.39 1.60 14.30
N VAL A 107 -21.85 2.80 13.90
CA VAL A 107 -21.31 4.08 14.40
C VAL A 107 -21.52 4.20 15.91
N LYS A 108 -22.70 3.82 16.42
CA LYS A 108 -22.98 3.80 17.85
C LYS A 108 -22.04 2.88 18.61
N GLN A 109 -21.86 1.63 18.15
CA GLN A 109 -20.94 0.66 18.73
C GLN A 109 -19.51 1.19 18.75
N TYR A 110 -19.08 1.84 17.65
CA TYR A 110 -17.74 2.39 17.55
C TYR A 110 -17.48 3.43 18.67
N PHE A 111 -18.38 4.41 18.83
CA PHE A 111 -18.21 5.43 19.87
C PHE A 111 -18.31 4.86 21.32
N VAL A 112 -18.99 3.74 21.51
CA VAL A 112 -19.01 3.04 22.81
C VAL A 112 -17.70 2.30 23.05
N ALA A 113 -17.15 1.65 22.00
CA ALA A 113 -15.90 0.90 22.10
C ALA A 113 -14.65 1.82 22.12
N HIS A 114 -14.76 3.04 21.58
CA HIS A 114 -13.69 4.01 21.45
C HIS A 114 -14.10 5.37 22.05
N PRO A 115 -14.18 5.47 23.39
CA PRO A 115 -14.57 6.70 24.07
C PRO A 115 -13.57 7.84 23.86
N GLU A 116 -12.33 7.52 23.50
CA GLU A 116 -11.24 8.46 23.19
C GLU A 116 -11.44 9.19 21.85
N HIS A 117 -12.23 8.63 20.94
CA HIS A 117 -12.50 9.25 19.64
C HIS A 117 -13.75 10.14 19.69
N ASN A 118 -13.64 11.31 19.11
CA ASN A 118 -14.75 12.28 18.99
C ASN A 118 -15.26 12.42 17.57
N VAL A 119 -14.43 12.07 16.58
CA VAL A 119 -14.74 12.14 15.14
C VAL A 119 -14.40 10.80 14.50
N VAL A 120 -15.27 10.33 13.60
CA VAL A 120 -15.06 9.06 12.90
C VAL A 120 -15.58 9.15 11.46
N TYR A 121 -14.94 8.40 10.55
CA TYR A 121 -15.42 8.17 9.19
C TYR A 121 -15.33 6.67 8.87
N GLY A 122 -15.86 6.26 7.74
CA GLY A 122 -15.79 4.86 7.32
C GLY A 122 -15.67 4.70 5.82
N ASP A 123 -15.61 3.43 5.39
CA ASP A 123 -15.47 3.05 3.99
C ASP A 123 -16.79 3.21 3.22
N GLU A 124 -16.67 3.29 1.89
CA GLU A 124 -17.81 3.45 1.00
C GLU A 124 -17.62 2.67 -0.31
N ASP A 125 -18.69 2.41 -1.01
CA ASP A 125 -18.67 1.84 -2.35
C ASP A 125 -19.65 2.55 -3.29
N GLU A 126 -19.85 2.03 -4.47
CA GLU A 126 -20.74 2.58 -5.48
C GLU A 126 -21.87 1.62 -5.82
N THR A 127 -23.09 2.16 -5.95
CA THR A 127 -24.22 1.41 -6.47
C THR A 127 -24.22 1.46 -8.00
N GLY A 128 -23.71 0.42 -8.65
CA GLY A 128 -23.67 0.28 -10.10
C GLY A 128 -24.98 -0.18 -10.74
N LYS A 129 -24.94 -0.46 -12.04
CA LYS A 129 -26.09 -0.94 -12.80
C LYS A 129 -26.71 -2.20 -12.19
N GLY A 130 -28.03 -2.22 -12.10
CA GLY A 130 -28.78 -3.34 -11.52
C GLY A 130 -28.66 -3.45 -9.99
N GLY A 131 -28.26 -2.37 -9.32
CA GLY A 131 -28.13 -2.30 -7.87
C GLY A 131 -26.98 -3.15 -7.30
N LYS A 132 -25.95 -3.47 -8.11
CA LYS A 132 -24.75 -4.16 -7.65
C LYS A 132 -23.82 -3.18 -6.94
N TYR A 133 -23.17 -3.63 -5.88
CA TYR A 133 -22.11 -2.89 -5.21
C TYR A 133 -20.79 -3.10 -5.95
N ILE A 134 -20.15 -1.99 -6.31
CA ILE A 134 -18.92 -1.95 -7.11
C ILE A 134 -18.00 -0.85 -6.59
N HIS A 135 -16.77 -0.81 -7.06
CA HIS A 135 -15.76 0.22 -6.80
C HIS A 135 -15.63 0.61 -5.31
N PRO A 136 -15.37 -0.37 -4.41
CA PRO A 136 -15.20 -0.06 -3.00
C PRO A 136 -13.99 0.85 -2.80
N TYR A 137 -14.19 1.87 -1.97
CA TYR A 137 -13.14 2.74 -1.49
C TYR A 137 -12.86 2.38 -0.03
N PHE A 138 -11.87 1.53 0.17
CA PHE A 138 -11.30 1.22 1.47
C PHE A 138 -10.25 2.26 1.79
N LYS A 139 -10.58 3.14 2.69
CA LYS A 139 -9.81 4.34 3.01
C LYS A 139 -8.61 4.02 3.90
N PRO A 140 -7.58 4.88 3.92
CA PRO A 140 -6.55 4.82 4.96
C PRO A 140 -7.13 5.22 6.31
N ASP A 141 -6.47 4.87 7.40
CA ASP A 141 -6.67 5.49 8.70
C ASP A 141 -6.30 6.99 8.59
N TRP A 142 -6.55 7.78 9.66
CA TRP A 142 -6.38 9.22 9.59
C TRP A 142 -5.04 9.63 8.98
N SER A 143 -5.10 10.35 7.88
CA SER A 143 -3.99 10.74 7.02
C SER A 143 -4.08 12.24 6.71
N PRO A 144 -3.52 13.10 7.56
CA PRO A 144 -3.73 14.55 7.48
C PRO A 144 -3.25 15.17 6.17
N ASP A 145 -2.12 14.69 5.62
CA ASP A 145 -1.59 15.23 4.38
C ASP A 145 -2.37 14.74 3.16
N SER A 146 -2.81 13.47 3.18
CA SER A 146 -3.74 12.93 2.19
C SER A 146 -5.08 13.66 2.22
N TYR A 147 -5.60 13.96 3.42
CA TYR A 147 -6.84 14.72 3.60
C TYR A 147 -6.74 16.12 3.01
N LEU A 148 -5.65 16.81 3.26
CA LEU A 148 -5.42 18.14 2.69
C LEU A 148 -5.19 18.11 1.17
N ASN A 149 -4.78 16.98 0.59
CA ASN A 149 -4.69 16.77 -0.87
C ASN A 149 -6.06 16.53 -1.51
N ALA A 150 -6.92 15.76 -0.85
CA ALA A 150 -8.26 15.44 -1.34
C ALA A 150 -9.20 15.12 -0.17
N PHE A 151 -10.48 15.51 -0.27
CA PHE A 151 -11.47 15.16 0.75
C PHE A 151 -11.82 13.66 0.69
N TYR A 152 -10.85 12.80 1.02
CA TYR A 152 -11.02 11.34 0.95
C TYR A 152 -12.01 10.79 1.97
N ILE A 153 -12.39 11.58 2.97
CA ILE A 153 -13.45 11.24 3.93
C ILE A 153 -14.76 10.92 3.19
N GLY A 154 -15.04 11.63 2.09
CA GLY A 154 -16.06 11.26 1.12
C GLY A 154 -17.47 11.49 1.60
N SER A 155 -18.27 10.43 1.61
CA SER A 155 -19.73 10.52 1.66
C SER A 155 -20.32 10.61 3.06
N PHE A 156 -19.57 10.29 4.11
CA PHE A 156 -20.07 10.41 5.47
C PHE A 156 -18.97 10.46 6.52
N PHE A 157 -19.28 11.12 7.62
CA PHE A 157 -18.53 11.09 8.86
C PHE A 157 -19.45 11.36 10.04
N ALA A 158 -19.00 11.05 11.24
CA ALA A 158 -19.77 11.32 12.45
C ALA A 158 -18.91 12.00 13.51
N CYS A 159 -19.54 12.79 14.39
CA CYS A 159 -18.86 13.34 15.55
C CYS A 159 -19.80 13.44 16.75
N ARG A 160 -19.22 13.48 17.96
CA ARG A 160 -19.96 13.80 19.19
C ARG A 160 -20.46 15.25 19.15
N SER A 161 -21.67 15.49 19.63
CA SER A 161 -22.31 16.83 19.65
C SER A 161 -21.41 17.90 20.30
N ARG A 162 -20.78 17.57 21.43
CA ARG A 162 -19.89 18.48 22.15
C ARG A 162 -18.82 19.12 21.25
N ILE A 163 -18.19 18.31 20.39
CA ILE A 163 -17.07 18.75 19.55
C ILE A 163 -17.47 19.78 18.49
N LEU A 164 -18.73 19.78 18.05
CA LEU A 164 -19.23 20.81 17.13
C LEU A 164 -19.12 22.21 17.71
N HIS A 165 -19.42 22.40 19.00
CA HIS A 165 -19.30 23.69 19.67
C HIS A 165 -17.87 24.08 19.95
N GLU A 166 -17.08 23.12 20.47
CA GLU A 166 -15.67 23.32 20.83
C GLU A 166 -14.82 23.66 19.58
N SER A 167 -15.14 23.10 18.41
CA SER A 167 -14.44 23.38 17.16
C SER A 167 -14.88 24.64 16.42
N ALA A 168 -15.94 25.32 16.85
CA ALA A 168 -16.49 26.47 16.13
C ALA A 168 -15.49 27.63 15.93
N SER A 169 -14.54 27.80 16.86
CA SER A 169 -13.45 28.79 16.76
C SER A 169 -12.46 28.49 15.62
N GLU A 170 -12.45 27.28 15.08
CA GLU A 170 -11.52 26.85 14.03
C GLU A 170 -12.02 27.13 12.61
N TYR A 171 -13.21 27.72 12.44
CA TYR A 171 -13.80 27.98 11.12
C TYR A 171 -12.87 28.74 10.17
N ASP A 172 -12.32 29.89 10.62
CA ASP A 172 -11.44 30.73 9.80
C ASP A 172 -10.12 30.02 9.48
N ASN A 173 -9.63 29.17 10.39
CA ASN A 173 -8.45 28.32 10.19
C ASN A 173 -8.74 27.25 9.12
N ALA A 174 -9.88 26.56 9.22
CA ALA A 174 -10.30 25.54 8.27
C ALA A 174 -10.46 26.12 6.85
N VAL A 175 -11.16 27.24 6.69
CA VAL A 175 -11.33 27.92 5.40
C VAL A 175 -9.97 28.28 4.79
N ARG A 176 -9.05 28.84 5.58
CA ARG A 176 -7.68 29.14 5.10
C ARG A 176 -6.90 27.89 4.69
N MET A 177 -6.95 26.83 5.49
CA MET A 177 -6.28 25.56 5.18
C MET A 177 -6.81 24.91 3.90
N LEU A 178 -8.08 25.10 3.59
CA LEU A 178 -8.73 24.61 2.38
C LEU A 178 -8.58 25.55 1.16
N GLY A 179 -7.73 26.58 1.27
CA GLY A 179 -7.44 27.51 0.17
C GLY A 179 -8.50 28.59 -0.07
N GLY A 180 -9.43 28.77 0.88
CA GLY A 180 -10.45 29.82 0.84
C GLY A 180 -9.87 31.19 1.22
N THR A 181 -10.39 32.26 0.61
CA THR A 181 -9.95 33.67 0.84
C THR A 181 -10.62 34.33 2.03
N GLY A 182 -11.10 33.59 3.02
CA GLY A 182 -11.62 34.16 4.28
C GLY A 182 -12.72 35.24 4.16
N ASN A 183 -13.25 35.51 2.98
CA ASN A 183 -14.26 36.53 2.75
C ASN A 183 -15.64 35.97 3.13
N LYS A 184 -16.17 36.33 4.29
CA LYS A 184 -17.51 35.99 4.82
C LYS A 184 -18.69 36.26 3.85
N LYS A 185 -18.43 36.83 2.66
CA LYS A 185 -19.46 37.14 1.66
C LYS A 185 -19.86 35.97 0.77
N ASN A 186 -19.14 34.86 0.78
CA ASN A 186 -19.57 33.61 0.12
C ASN A 186 -20.19 32.68 1.17
N SER A 187 -21.30 33.13 1.77
CA SER A 187 -22.17 32.27 2.57
C SER A 187 -22.69 31.09 1.72
N PRO A 188 -22.96 29.92 2.34
CA PRO A 188 -23.33 28.67 1.65
C PRO A 188 -24.69 28.69 0.97
N GLU A 189 -25.23 29.82 0.57
CA GLU A 189 -26.54 29.93 -0.11
C GLU A 189 -26.53 29.50 -1.59
N GLN A 190 -25.38 29.16 -2.14
CA GLN A 190 -25.35 28.52 -3.47
C GLN A 190 -25.74 27.06 -3.33
N VAL A 191 -27.02 26.82 -3.56
CA VAL A 191 -27.67 25.51 -3.50
C VAL A 191 -27.17 24.62 -4.64
N GLY A 192 -26.21 23.72 -4.33
CA GLY A 192 -25.72 22.70 -5.25
C GLY A 192 -24.94 21.63 -4.49
N LEU A 193 -24.68 20.50 -5.15
CA LEU A 193 -23.89 19.39 -4.58
C LEU A 193 -22.51 19.84 -4.14
N GLU A 194 -21.84 20.68 -4.95
CA GLU A 194 -20.52 21.22 -4.63
C GLU A 194 -20.52 22.06 -3.36
N ALA A 195 -21.56 22.87 -3.14
CA ALA A 195 -21.71 23.66 -1.92
C ALA A 195 -21.92 22.79 -0.67
N SER A 196 -22.69 21.72 -0.80
CA SER A 196 -22.92 20.77 0.31
C SER A 196 -21.66 20.03 0.71
N LEU A 197 -20.85 19.62 -0.27
CA LEU A 197 -19.59 18.93 -0.03
C LEU A 197 -18.53 19.89 0.52
N LEU A 198 -18.47 21.12 0.03
CA LEU A 198 -17.58 22.15 0.56
C LEU A 198 -17.94 22.44 2.02
N SER A 199 -19.23 22.51 2.35
CA SER A 199 -19.69 22.70 3.73
C SER A 199 -19.27 21.54 4.64
N ALA A 200 -19.41 20.29 4.17
CA ALA A 200 -18.98 19.11 4.90
C ALA A 200 -17.45 19.08 5.09
N ASP A 201 -16.70 19.47 4.06
CA ASP A 201 -15.24 19.53 4.10
C ASP A 201 -14.73 20.60 5.09
N VAL A 202 -15.32 21.79 5.09
CA VAL A 202 -15.00 22.86 6.06
C VAL A 202 -15.31 22.38 7.49
N LEU A 203 -16.49 21.79 7.71
CA LEU A 203 -16.84 21.23 9.02
C LEU A 203 -15.86 20.17 9.47
N PHE A 204 -15.56 19.18 8.62
CA PHE A 204 -14.61 18.14 8.96
C PHE A 204 -13.22 18.70 9.25
N CYS A 205 -12.77 19.70 8.50
CA CYS A 205 -11.49 20.39 8.74
C CYS A 205 -11.45 21.09 10.11
N MET A 206 -12.54 21.76 10.50
CA MET A 206 -12.66 22.36 11.84
C MET A 206 -12.51 21.30 12.94
N LEU A 207 -13.25 20.20 12.81
CA LEU A 207 -13.19 19.07 13.75
C LEU A 207 -11.77 18.50 13.81
N ALA A 208 -11.12 18.30 12.65
CA ALA A 208 -9.77 17.75 12.58
C ALA A 208 -8.73 18.68 13.24
N ILE A 209 -8.80 19.98 13.03
CA ILE A 209 -7.92 20.96 13.68
C ILE A 209 -8.08 20.90 15.19
N HIS A 210 -9.33 20.88 15.67
CA HIS A 210 -9.64 20.82 17.10
C HIS A 210 -9.10 19.53 17.72
N GLU A 211 -9.36 18.38 17.11
CA GLU A 211 -8.91 17.07 17.60
C GLU A 211 -7.40 16.93 17.61
N HIS A 212 -6.69 17.46 16.61
CA HIS A 212 -5.22 17.50 16.63
C HIS A 212 -4.67 18.32 17.78
N ALA A 213 -5.29 19.46 18.08
CA ALA A 213 -4.90 20.28 19.23
C ALA A 213 -5.17 19.56 20.56
N PHE A 214 -6.27 18.80 20.63
CA PHE A 214 -6.63 17.99 21.79
C PHE A 214 -5.67 16.82 21.97
N ALA A 215 -5.41 16.04 20.92
CA ALA A 215 -4.49 14.91 20.94
C ALA A 215 -3.07 15.30 21.40
N LYS A 216 -2.58 16.44 20.93
CA LYS A 216 -1.29 16.98 21.37
C LYS A 216 -1.24 17.27 22.86
N ARG A 217 -2.37 17.66 23.47
CA ARG A 217 -2.45 17.92 24.93
C ARG A 217 -2.58 16.66 25.75
N THR A 218 -3.23 15.62 25.20
CA THR A 218 -3.58 14.38 25.91
C THR A 218 -2.65 13.21 25.61
N GLY A 219 -1.82 13.30 24.55
CA GLY A 219 -0.95 12.21 24.10
C GLY A 219 -1.68 11.12 23.32
N THR A 220 -2.88 11.40 22.77
CA THR A 220 -3.62 10.44 21.93
C THR A 220 -2.96 10.36 20.55
N GLU A 221 -2.68 9.13 20.06
CA GLU A 221 -1.93 8.93 18.81
C GLU A 221 -2.74 9.27 17.55
N PHE A 222 -3.98 8.78 17.46
CA PHE A 222 -4.86 8.98 16.30
C PHE A 222 -6.15 9.66 16.75
N PRO A 223 -6.26 10.98 16.59
CA PRO A 223 -7.41 11.71 17.13
C PRO A 223 -8.72 11.47 16.39
N ILE A 224 -8.67 10.94 15.15
CA ILE A 224 -9.84 10.69 14.30
C ILE A 224 -9.93 9.21 14.01
N GLY A 225 -11.06 8.60 14.36
CA GLY A 225 -11.29 7.18 14.18
C GLY A 225 -11.71 6.80 12.75
N HIS A 226 -11.45 5.56 12.37
CA HIS A 226 -11.86 4.98 11.10
C HIS A 226 -12.57 3.65 11.30
N ILE A 227 -13.81 3.56 10.80
CA ILE A 227 -14.58 2.31 10.75
C ILE A 227 -14.23 1.61 9.45
N LYS A 228 -13.44 0.53 9.52
CA LYS A 228 -13.01 -0.27 8.37
C LYS A 228 -14.15 -1.18 7.86
N GLU A 229 -15.32 -0.58 7.61
CA GLU A 229 -16.50 -1.23 7.06
C GLU A 229 -17.20 -0.28 6.08
N VAL A 230 -17.70 -0.81 4.96
CA VAL A 230 -18.50 -0.04 4.01
C VAL A 230 -19.85 0.25 4.62
N LEU A 231 -20.09 1.50 4.97
CA LEU A 231 -21.30 1.98 5.61
C LEU A 231 -22.14 2.90 4.73
N PHE A 232 -21.64 3.28 3.56
CA PHE A 232 -22.34 4.15 2.62
C PHE A 232 -22.18 3.64 1.18
N HIS A 233 -23.31 3.60 0.44
CA HIS A 233 -23.36 3.31 -0.99
C HIS A 233 -23.61 4.62 -1.74
N ARG A 234 -22.58 5.17 -2.38
CA ARG A 234 -22.69 6.39 -3.19
C ARG A 234 -23.34 6.10 -4.55
N SER A 235 -23.95 7.12 -5.13
CA SER A 235 -24.45 7.02 -6.50
C SER A 235 -23.31 7.18 -7.52
N PRO A 236 -23.44 6.60 -8.74
CA PRO A 236 -22.40 6.67 -9.79
C PRO A 236 -22.06 8.09 -10.26
N GLU A 237 -22.96 9.05 -10.03
CA GLU A 237 -22.80 10.45 -10.42
C GLU A 237 -21.97 11.27 -9.42
N GLN A 238 -21.59 10.68 -8.31
CA GLN A 238 -20.75 11.36 -7.32
C GLN A 238 -19.29 11.11 -7.67
N ASP A 239 -18.59 12.14 -8.09
CA ASP A 239 -17.13 12.10 -8.16
C ASP A 239 -16.57 12.02 -6.72
N VAL A 240 -15.87 10.94 -6.40
CA VAL A 240 -15.33 10.69 -5.06
C VAL A 240 -14.09 11.52 -4.81
N PHE A 241 -13.46 11.97 -5.87
CA PHE A 241 -12.18 12.65 -5.82
C PHE A 241 -12.33 14.13 -6.17
N TYR A 242 -12.64 14.91 -5.16
CA TYR A 242 -12.43 16.34 -5.23
C TYR A 242 -10.95 16.61 -5.02
N GLY A 243 -10.17 16.51 -6.10
CA GLY A 243 -8.83 17.06 -6.13
C GLY A 243 -8.94 18.54 -5.75
N ARG A 244 -8.48 18.90 -4.57
CA ARG A 244 -8.41 20.29 -4.17
C ARG A 244 -7.38 20.95 -5.06
N ASN A 245 -7.77 22.00 -5.77
CA ASN A 245 -6.83 22.89 -6.43
C ASN A 245 -6.06 23.64 -5.34
N PHE A 246 -5.11 22.96 -4.68
CA PHE A 246 -4.17 23.59 -3.77
C PHE A 246 -3.21 24.48 -4.54
N HIS A 247 -3.73 25.57 -5.10
CA HIS A 247 -2.85 26.59 -5.62
C HIS A 247 -2.18 27.29 -4.44
N ASN A 248 -0.91 27.02 -4.30
CA ASN A 248 0.14 27.84 -3.71
C ASN A 248 0.48 27.71 -2.23
N SER A 249 -0.38 27.40 -1.28
CA SER A 249 0.01 27.47 0.14
C SER A 249 0.85 26.27 0.62
N ARG A 250 0.62 25.07 0.08
CA ARG A 250 1.38 23.85 0.47
C ARG A 250 2.74 23.72 -0.22
N HIS A 251 2.95 24.42 -1.32
CA HIS A 251 4.21 24.45 -2.05
C HIS A 251 5.11 25.62 -1.64
N MET A 252 4.68 26.38 -0.61
CA MET A 252 5.44 27.50 -0.08
C MET A 252 6.30 27.08 1.09
N LEU A 253 7.51 27.59 1.14
CA LEU A 253 8.35 27.46 2.31
C LEU A 253 7.77 28.25 3.47
N ILE A 254 7.73 27.65 4.67
CA ILE A 254 7.37 28.35 5.90
C ILE A 254 8.44 29.37 6.26
N LYS A 255 9.72 28.99 6.06
CA LYS A 255 10.89 29.83 6.28
C LYS A 255 12.03 29.46 5.33
N PRO A 256 12.98 30.36 5.09
CA PRO A 256 14.25 29.99 4.42
C PRO A 256 14.95 28.83 5.16
N ALA A 257 15.64 27.97 4.41
CA ALA A 257 16.25 26.78 4.98
C ALA A 257 17.54 26.38 4.25
N THR A 258 18.39 25.67 4.99
CA THR A 258 19.61 25.05 4.48
C THR A 258 19.43 23.54 4.37
N VAL A 259 19.86 22.95 3.25
CA VAL A 259 19.75 21.51 2.98
C VAL A 259 21.14 20.93 2.74
N SER A 260 21.45 19.80 3.36
CA SER A 260 22.62 18.99 3.00
C SER A 260 22.15 17.76 2.21
N ILE A 261 22.58 17.65 0.95
CA ILE A 261 22.29 16.51 0.07
C ILE A 261 23.42 15.50 0.24
N ILE A 262 23.11 14.29 0.68
CA ILE A 262 24.05 13.21 0.95
C ILE A 262 23.89 12.15 -0.12
N ILE A 263 24.97 11.88 -0.87
CA ILE A 263 24.98 10.97 -2.01
C ILE A 263 26.03 9.88 -1.77
N PRO A 264 25.64 8.69 -1.33
CA PRO A 264 26.49 7.51 -1.35
C PRO A 264 26.84 7.13 -2.79
N SER A 265 28.12 6.84 -3.09
CA SER A 265 28.55 6.48 -4.44
C SER A 265 29.75 5.54 -4.41
N LYS A 266 29.95 4.77 -5.50
CA LYS A 266 31.14 3.96 -5.75
C LYS A 266 31.27 3.61 -7.22
N ASP A 267 32.43 3.92 -7.83
CA ASP A 267 32.86 3.45 -9.15
C ASP A 267 31.92 3.76 -10.35
N HIS A 268 31.00 4.73 -10.20
CA HIS A 268 30.04 5.12 -11.25
C HIS A 268 30.14 6.62 -11.59
N PRO A 269 31.28 7.12 -12.09
CA PRO A 269 31.51 8.56 -12.28
C PRO A 269 30.53 9.22 -13.28
N GLU A 270 30.09 8.55 -14.34
CA GLU A 270 29.14 9.13 -15.30
C GLU A 270 27.72 9.21 -14.72
N VAL A 271 27.34 8.24 -13.91
CA VAL A 271 26.05 8.21 -13.23
C VAL A 271 25.97 9.35 -12.21
N LEU A 272 26.96 9.44 -11.31
CA LEU A 272 27.05 10.51 -10.33
C LEU A 272 27.13 11.90 -10.99
N LYS A 273 27.88 12.03 -12.10
CA LYS A 273 27.96 13.30 -12.83
C LYS A 273 26.59 13.76 -13.28
N ARG A 274 25.81 12.89 -13.93
CA ARG A 274 24.42 13.18 -14.37
C ARG A 274 23.55 13.58 -13.20
N CYS A 275 23.62 12.86 -12.08
CA CYS A 275 22.88 13.17 -10.85
C CYS A 275 23.21 14.61 -10.37
N LEU A 276 24.48 14.94 -10.19
CA LEU A 276 24.92 16.26 -9.72
C LEU A 276 24.51 17.39 -10.68
N GLU A 277 24.68 17.19 -11.99
CA GLU A 277 24.28 18.17 -13.01
C GLU A 277 22.76 18.40 -12.98
N SER A 278 21.96 17.33 -12.91
CA SER A 278 20.51 17.42 -12.82
C SER A 278 20.01 18.14 -11.57
N ILE A 279 20.65 17.89 -10.41
CA ILE A 279 20.34 18.61 -9.17
C ILE A 279 20.51 20.11 -9.37
N VAL A 280 21.68 20.52 -9.88
CA VAL A 280 21.99 21.96 -10.01
C VAL A 280 21.12 22.64 -11.06
N GLU A 281 20.80 21.96 -12.16
CA GLU A 281 20.01 22.52 -13.24
C GLU A 281 18.54 22.70 -12.86
N THR A 282 17.96 21.72 -12.14
CA THR A 282 16.53 21.69 -11.87
C THR A 282 16.12 22.26 -10.50
N THR A 283 17.09 22.54 -9.60
CA THR A 283 16.76 23.18 -8.32
C THR A 283 16.18 24.59 -8.53
N GLY A 284 16.60 25.29 -9.58
CA GLY A 284 16.05 26.60 -9.98
C GLY A 284 16.45 27.77 -9.05
N ASP A 285 15.92 28.95 -9.33
CA ASP A 285 16.09 30.13 -8.43
C ASP A 285 15.16 29.97 -7.21
N ASN A 286 15.64 29.26 -6.21
CA ASN A 286 14.94 29.02 -4.98
C ASN A 286 15.27 30.11 -3.95
N SER A 287 14.74 31.30 -4.11
CA SER A 287 14.84 32.34 -3.08
C SER A 287 14.42 31.76 -1.73
N GLY A 288 15.38 31.63 -0.79
CA GLY A 288 15.18 31.04 0.52
C GLY A 288 15.67 29.59 0.70
N ILE A 289 16.25 28.92 -0.32
CA ILE A 289 16.91 27.63 -0.17
C ILE A 289 18.39 27.76 -0.54
N THR A 290 19.27 27.34 0.36
CA THR A 290 20.68 27.09 0.05
C THR A 290 21.01 25.63 0.37
N TYR A 291 21.92 25.02 -0.36
CA TYR A 291 22.28 23.63 -0.12
C TYR A 291 23.76 23.36 -0.36
N ASP A 292 24.27 22.35 0.33
CA ASP A 292 25.54 21.72 0.07
C ASP A 292 25.34 20.24 -0.30
N ILE A 293 26.33 19.67 -1.00
CA ILE A 293 26.32 18.25 -1.38
C ILE A 293 27.49 17.55 -0.72
N ALA A 294 27.27 16.40 -0.10
CA ALA A 294 28.29 15.48 0.39
C ALA A 294 28.25 14.18 -0.42
N VAL A 295 29.24 14.00 -1.31
CA VAL A 295 29.46 12.73 -2.00
C VAL A 295 30.28 11.82 -1.08
N VAL A 296 29.68 10.70 -0.65
CA VAL A 296 30.33 9.71 0.23
C VAL A 296 30.77 8.52 -0.63
N ASP A 297 32.05 8.49 -0.96
CA ASP A 297 32.64 7.44 -1.80
C ASP A 297 33.15 6.28 -0.96
N ASN A 298 32.56 5.10 -1.18
CA ASN A 298 32.91 3.87 -0.48
C ASN A 298 34.04 3.07 -1.15
N GLY A 299 35.15 3.76 -1.46
CA GLY A 299 36.34 3.10 -1.93
C GLY A 299 36.40 2.86 -3.44
N SER A 300 36.05 3.86 -4.24
CA SER A 300 36.25 3.83 -5.69
C SER A 300 37.73 3.65 -6.04
N ASP A 301 38.00 3.06 -7.21
CA ASP A 301 39.36 2.90 -7.73
C ASP A 301 40.03 4.25 -7.99
N ALA A 302 41.35 4.23 -8.12
CA ALA A 302 42.14 5.46 -8.29
C ALA A 302 41.77 6.25 -9.55
N LYS A 303 41.40 5.57 -10.65
CA LYS A 303 41.01 6.19 -11.91
C LYS A 303 39.67 6.91 -11.74
N ASN A 304 38.71 6.27 -11.11
CA ASN A 304 37.39 6.86 -10.88
C ASN A 304 37.43 8.01 -9.87
N ARG A 305 38.30 7.92 -8.83
CA ARG A 305 38.51 9.04 -7.91
C ARG A 305 39.03 10.30 -8.60
N VAL A 306 40.00 10.14 -9.52
CA VAL A 306 40.47 11.27 -10.33
C VAL A 306 39.33 11.85 -11.17
N ARG A 307 38.51 11.01 -11.80
CA ARG A 307 37.36 11.47 -12.59
C ARG A 307 36.33 12.22 -11.71
N TYR A 308 36.06 11.73 -10.51
CA TYR A 308 35.20 12.42 -9.54
C TYR A 308 35.73 13.81 -9.21
N GLY A 309 37.00 13.94 -8.86
CA GLY A 309 37.63 15.22 -8.58
C GLY A 309 37.57 16.21 -9.75
N VAL A 310 37.78 15.73 -10.98
CA VAL A 310 37.74 16.55 -12.19
C VAL A 310 36.34 17.12 -12.47
N PHE A 311 35.30 16.30 -12.44
CA PHE A 311 33.96 16.82 -12.78
C PHE A 311 33.31 17.56 -11.62
N ILE A 312 33.50 17.14 -10.37
CA ILE A 312 33.01 17.87 -9.18
C ILE A 312 33.56 19.31 -9.18
N GLY A 313 34.81 19.47 -9.50
CA GLY A 313 35.43 20.81 -9.62
C GLY A 313 34.87 21.69 -10.74
N LYS A 314 34.16 21.11 -11.73
CA LYS A 314 33.54 21.80 -12.86
C LYS A 314 32.05 22.10 -12.64
N ILE A 315 31.41 21.52 -11.64
CA ILE A 315 29.98 21.80 -11.34
C ILE A 315 29.82 23.28 -10.95
N PRO A 316 28.98 24.04 -11.64
CA PRO A 316 28.80 25.46 -11.37
C PRO A 316 28.08 25.69 -10.03
N LYS A 317 28.59 26.60 -9.23
CA LYS A 317 27.92 27.06 -7.99
C LYS A 317 26.83 28.06 -8.34
N LYS A 318 25.66 27.54 -8.64
CA LYS A 318 24.45 28.33 -8.98
C LYS A 318 23.21 27.71 -8.31
N ASN A 319 22.06 28.36 -8.39
CA ASN A 319 20.77 27.84 -7.92
C ASN A 319 20.79 27.39 -6.43
N GLY A 320 21.51 28.15 -5.57
CA GLY A 320 21.58 27.86 -4.14
C GLY A 320 22.67 26.87 -3.72
N LEU A 321 23.39 26.26 -4.65
CA LEU A 321 24.54 25.38 -4.33
C LEU A 321 25.69 26.18 -3.74
N THR A 322 26.10 25.86 -2.53
CA THR A 322 27.20 26.52 -1.80
C THR A 322 28.56 25.80 -2.00
N LYS A 323 28.55 24.47 -1.87
CA LYS A 323 29.75 23.63 -2.00
C LYS A 323 29.38 22.17 -2.29
N ILE A 324 30.38 21.42 -2.82
CA ILE A 324 30.34 19.96 -2.90
C ILE A 324 31.53 19.43 -2.11
N ASN A 325 31.26 18.60 -1.11
CA ASN A 325 32.27 17.91 -0.31
C ASN A 325 32.43 16.48 -0.83
N TYR A 326 33.63 16.05 -1.12
CA TYR A 326 33.95 14.67 -1.48
C TYR A 326 34.59 13.98 -0.28
N ILE A 327 33.95 12.91 0.20
CA ILE A 327 34.35 12.15 1.38
C ILE A 327 34.72 10.74 0.92
N TYR A 328 35.99 10.43 0.84
CA TYR A 328 36.47 9.10 0.46
C TYR A 328 36.78 8.24 1.69
N LYS A 329 36.29 6.99 1.69
CA LYS A 329 36.72 5.97 2.66
C LYS A 329 36.45 4.57 2.10
N LEU A 330 37.48 3.73 2.09
CA LEU A 330 37.37 2.32 1.77
C LEU A 330 36.88 1.55 3.00
N GLU A 331 35.65 1.10 2.98
CA GLU A 331 35.02 0.29 4.03
C GLU A 331 34.15 -0.81 3.42
N GLU A 332 33.76 -1.81 4.22
CA GLU A 332 32.69 -2.74 3.82
C GLU A 332 31.44 -1.95 3.46
N PHE A 333 30.74 -2.38 2.39
CA PHE A 333 29.54 -1.68 1.95
C PHE A 333 28.47 -1.70 3.03
N ASN A 334 28.05 -0.53 3.45
CA ASN A 334 26.96 -0.30 4.38
C ASN A 334 26.31 1.05 4.04
N PHE A 335 25.14 0.99 3.40
CA PHE A 335 24.42 2.20 2.98
C PHE A 335 24.09 3.10 4.17
N SER A 336 23.62 2.51 5.27
CA SER A 336 23.29 3.25 6.50
C SER A 336 24.48 4.00 7.07
N ALA A 337 25.66 3.35 7.15
CA ALA A 337 26.89 3.97 7.63
C ALA A 337 27.37 5.09 6.71
N MET A 338 27.24 4.92 5.38
CA MET A 338 27.57 5.97 4.41
C MET A 338 26.66 7.20 4.59
N CYS A 339 25.35 7.01 4.74
CA CYS A 339 24.39 8.07 5.00
C CYS A 339 24.69 8.80 6.31
N ASN A 340 24.92 8.05 7.41
CA ASN A 340 25.29 8.61 8.72
C ASN A 340 26.57 9.42 8.66
N LYS A 341 27.57 8.95 7.90
CA LYS A 341 28.83 9.65 7.71
C LYS A 341 28.63 10.97 6.96
N GLY A 342 27.84 10.97 5.89
CA GLY A 342 27.48 12.19 5.17
C GLY A 342 26.77 13.20 6.07
N ALA A 343 25.82 12.75 6.89
CA ALA A 343 25.09 13.58 7.84
C ALA A 343 26.01 14.22 8.89
N LYS A 344 26.99 13.47 9.42
CA LYS A 344 27.98 13.97 10.40
C LYS A 344 28.93 15.02 9.81
N ASN A 345 29.20 15.00 8.50
CA ASN A 345 30.10 15.91 7.83
C ASN A 345 29.43 17.11 7.15
N THR A 346 28.19 17.35 7.44
CA THR A 346 27.36 18.42 6.88
C THR A 346 26.59 19.16 7.98
N HIS A 347 26.03 20.36 7.67
CA HIS A 347 25.44 21.25 8.68
C HIS A 347 24.07 21.83 8.29
N GLY A 348 23.48 21.42 7.16
CA GLY A 348 22.13 21.89 6.77
C GLY A 348 21.06 21.57 7.81
N GLU A 349 20.06 22.44 7.96
CA GLU A 349 18.90 22.21 8.84
C GLU A 349 18.09 20.98 8.43
N TYR A 350 18.16 20.63 7.14
CA TYR A 350 17.52 19.45 6.55
C TYR A 350 18.57 18.56 5.90
N LEU A 351 18.33 17.25 5.95
CA LEU A 351 19.15 16.22 5.33
C LEU A 351 18.35 15.57 4.22
N LEU A 352 18.89 15.56 3.00
CA LEU A 352 18.35 14.81 1.87
C LEU A 352 19.31 13.69 1.53
N PHE A 353 18.86 12.46 1.72
CA PHE A 353 19.55 11.26 1.23
C PHE A 353 19.10 10.99 -0.19
N LEU A 354 20.03 10.89 -1.13
CA LEU A 354 19.76 10.74 -2.54
C LEU A 354 20.74 9.73 -3.14
N ASN A 355 20.23 8.75 -3.89
CA ASN A 355 21.08 7.83 -4.63
C ASN A 355 21.83 8.55 -5.76
N ASP A 356 23.04 8.08 -6.09
CA ASP A 356 23.87 8.63 -7.16
C ASP A 356 23.32 8.38 -8.58
N ASP A 357 22.31 7.51 -8.72
CA ASP A 357 21.62 7.16 -9.95
C ASP A 357 20.21 7.81 -10.07
N ILE A 358 19.94 8.83 -9.26
CA ILE A 358 18.76 9.69 -9.42
C ILE A 358 19.03 10.81 -10.42
N GLU A 359 18.06 11.07 -11.28
CA GLU A 359 18.01 12.24 -12.15
C GLU A 359 16.81 13.13 -11.77
N CYS A 360 17.11 14.37 -11.41
CA CYS A 360 16.10 15.37 -11.08
C CYS A 360 15.58 16.00 -12.39
N VAL A 361 14.32 15.79 -12.69
CA VAL A 361 13.69 16.25 -13.96
C VAL A 361 12.64 17.34 -13.78
N LYS A 362 12.27 17.63 -12.52
CA LYS A 362 11.25 18.62 -12.17
C LYS A 362 11.92 19.89 -11.65
N GLU A 363 11.70 21.02 -12.31
CA GLU A 363 12.15 22.31 -11.78
C GLU A 363 11.50 22.61 -10.43
N GLY A 364 12.30 23.07 -9.46
CA GLY A 364 11.87 23.36 -8.10
C GLY A 364 11.56 22.15 -7.23
N TRP A 365 11.94 20.95 -7.63
CA TRP A 365 11.67 19.71 -6.91
C TRP A 365 12.09 19.74 -5.43
N LEU A 366 13.22 20.37 -5.11
CA LEU A 366 13.72 20.46 -3.74
C LEU A 366 12.80 21.32 -2.86
N ARG A 367 12.21 22.37 -3.43
CA ARG A 367 11.22 23.21 -2.76
C ARG A 367 9.95 22.40 -2.43
N GLU A 368 9.50 21.56 -3.36
CA GLU A 368 8.32 20.70 -3.16
C GLU A 368 8.52 19.78 -1.94
N LEU A 369 9.65 19.09 -1.86
CA LEU A 369 9.98 18.23 -0.71
C LEU A 369 10.11 19.04 0.58
N LEU A 370 10.84 20.16 0.52
CA LEU A 370 11.15 20.95 1.70
C LEU A 370 9.91 21.62 2.30
N SER A 371 8.94 22.03 1.48
CA SER A 371 7.66 22.58 1.94
C SER A 371 6.89 21.59 2.84
N GLN A 372 7.01 20.29 2.58
CA GLN A 372 6.41 19.26 3.43
C GLN A 372 7.28 18.98 4.67
N ALA A 373 8.60 18.87 4.50
CA ALA A 373 9.51 18.57 5.61
C ALA A 373 9.52 19.66 6.71
N GLN A 374 9.12 20.91 6.37
CA GLN A 374 8.99 21.99 7.34
C GLN A 374 7.75 21.86 8.25
N LEU A 375 6.80 21.01 7.92
CA LEU A 375 5.63 20.77 8.76
C LEU A 375 6.02 19.96 10.00
N LYS A 376 5.54 20.40 11.17
CA LYS A 376 5.98 19.83 12.45
C LYS A 376 5.63 18.34 12.59
N HIS A 377 4.47 17.92 12.10
CA HIS A 377 3.97 16.56 12.17
C HIS A 377 4.59 15.62 11.13
N VAL A 378 5.27 16.16 10.10
CA VAL A 378 5.85 15.35 9.02
C VAL A 378 7.20 14.78 9.43
N GLY A 379 7.38 13.50 9.24
CA GLY A 379 8.64 12.77 9.42
C GLY A 379 9.52 12.83 8.18
N ALA A 380 9.67 11.70 7.50
CA ALA A 380 10.38 11.59 6.23
C ALA A 380 9.49 12.03 5.05
N VAL A 381 10.12 12.69 4.07
CA VAL A 381 9.47 13.10 2.82
C VAL A 381 10.19 12.49 1.63
N GLY A 382 9.47 11.77 0.78
CA GLY A 382 9.98 11.20 -0.47
C GLY A 382 9.28 11.76 -1.70
N ALA A 383 9.86 11.50 -2.86
CA ALA A 383 9.26 11.79 -4.16
C ALA A 383 8.79 10.51 -4.85
N LYS A 384 7.81 10.61 -5.75
CA LYS A 384 7.53 9.55 -6.70
C LYS A 384 8.74 9.32 -7.59
N LEU A 385 9.12 8.06 -7.80
CA LEU A 385 10.19 7.67 -8.69
C LEU A 385 9.62 6.89 -9.88
N LEU A 386 10.10 7.23 -11.08
CA LEU A 386 9.82 6.48 -12.30
C LEU A 386 11.11 5.77 -12.76
N TYR A 387 10.94 4.66 -13.46
CA TYR A 387 12.03 4.02 -14.20
C TYR A 387 12.58 4.96 -15.28
N PRO A 388 13.83 4.77 -15.76
CA PRO A 388 14.48 5.68 -16.69
C PRO A 388 13.70 5.90 -17.97
N ASP A 389 13.12 4.83 -18.53
CA ASP A 389 12.42 4.84 -19.79
C ASP A 389 10.90 4.82 -19.60
N GLY A 390 10.21 5.73 -20.28
CA GLY A 390 8.75 5.78 -20.27
C GLY A 390 8.15 6.37 -18.97
N ASP A 391 7.02 5.80 -18.58
CA ASP A 391 6.17 6.28 -17.50
C ASP A 391 5.87 5.20 -16.43
N LEU A 392 6.72 4.18 -16.33
CA LEU A 392 6.53 3.13 -15.33
C LEU A 392 6.94 3.61 -13.94
N ILE A 393 6.04 3.46 -12.99
CA ILE A 393 6.27 3.79 -11.59
C ILE A 393 7.27 2.79 -10.99
N GLN A 394 8.27 3.31 -10.26
CA GLN A 394 9.16 2.51 -9.45
C GLN A 394 8.79 2.63 -7.97
N HIS A 395 8.48 3.84 -7.51
CA HIS A 395 8.09 4.13 -6.14
C HIS A 395 7.00 5.21 -6.10
N ALA A 396 5.98 5.00 -5.28
CA ALA A 396 4.93 5.97 -4.97
C ALA A 396 4.50 5.90 -3.48
N GLY A 397 5.41 5.49 -2.62
CA GLY A 397 5.20 5.15 -1.21
C GLY A 397 5.37 3.66 -0.94
N ILE A 398 5.68 3.32 0.30
CA ILE A 398 5.78 1.95 0.82
C ILE A 398 4.48 1.61 1.53
N ALA A 399 3.99 0.39 1.33
CA ALA A 399 2.87 -0.17 2.09
C ALA A 399 3.28 -1.49 2.74
N ASN A 400 2.77 -1.75 3.94
CA ASN A 400 2.94 -3.05 4.58
C ASN A 400 1.86 -4.01 4.10
N VAL A 401 2.31 -5.18 3.68
CA VAL A 401 1.43 -6.29 3.32
C VAL A 401 1.80 -7.53 4.14
N MET A 402 1.10 -8.62 3.96
CA MET A 402 1.22 -9.83 4.77
C MET A 402 2.66 -10.33 5.03
N ARG A 403 3.63 -10.00 4.15
CA ARG A 403 5.04 -10.43 4.27
C ARG A 403 6.03 -9.27 4.43
N GLY A 404 5.54 -8.10 4.79
CA GLY A 404 6.36 -6.94 5.05
C GLY A 404 6.19 -5.80 4.06
N PRO A 405 7.13 -4.85 4.05
CA PRO A 405 7.04 -3.64 3.25
C PRO A 405 7.27 -3.90 1.75
N VAL A 406 6.44 -3.27 0.92
CA VAL A 406 6.51 -3.37 -0.55
C VAL A 406 6.27 -2.02 -1.22
N HIS A 407 6.83 -1.86 -2.43
CA HIS A 407 6.50 -0.74 -3.30
C HIS A 407 5.22 -1.04 -4.08
N LYS A 408 4.10 -0.47 -3.66
CA LYS A 408 2.86 -0.56 -4.44
C LYS A 408 2.95 0.29 -5.71
N LEU A 409 2.18 -0.10 -6.73
CA LEU A 409 2.18 0.47 -8.08
C LEU A 409 3.50 0.26 -8.87
N GLN A 410 4.49 -0.44 -8.34
CA GLN A 410 5.74 -0.71 -9.05
C GLN A 410 5.45 -1.37 -10.42
N LYS A 411 6.09 -0.86 -11.49
CA LYS A 411 5.89 -1.26 -12.90
C LYS A 411 4.48 -1.01 -13.45
N MET A 412 3.66 -0.23 -12.76
CA MET A 412 2.40 0.29 -13.32
C MET A 412 2.66 1.58 -14.08
N HIS A 413 1.86 1.85 -15.12
CA HIS A 413 1.96 3.08 -15.88
C HIS A 413 1.43 4.29 -15.10
N ASP A 414 2.20 5.40 -15.06
CA ASP A 414 1.78 6.65 -14.41
C ASP A 414 0.87 7.53 -15.27
N ASN A 415 0.51 7.11 -16.49
CA ASN A 415 -0.35 7.85 -17.41
C ASN A 415 -1.82 7.93 -16.99
N LYS A 416 -2.22 7.19 -15.96
CA LYS A 416 -3.56 7.18 -15.40
C LYS A 416 -3.53 7.24 -13.87
N SER A 417 -4.65 7.64 -13.28
CA SER A 417 -4.87 7.58 -11.84
C SER A 417 -5.10 6.13 -11.39
N HIS A 418 -4.47 5.72 -10.30
CA HIS A 418 -4.63 4.42 -9.68
C HIS A 418 -5.33 4.58 -8.33
N TYR A 419 -6.24 3.67 -8.03
CA TYR A 419 -6.97 3.55 -6.78
C TYR A 419 -7.22 4.90 -6.08
N PHE A 420 -8.21 5.63 -6.56
CA PHE A 420 -8.60 6.92 -6.00
C PHE A 420 -7.44 7.94 -5.88
N GLY A 421 -6.53 7.94 -6.86
CA GLY A 421 -5.46 8.94 -6.96
C GLY A 421 -4.21 8.65 -6.15
N TYR A 422 -3.97 7.42 -5.72
CA TYR A 422 -2.80 7.07 -4.91
C TYR A 422 -1.45 7.50 -5.53
N ASN A 423 -1.32 7.48 -6.85
CA ASN A 423 -0.14 7.98 -7.57
C ASN A 423 -0.20 9.48 -7.90
N ARG A 424 -1.08 10.23 -7.29
CA ARG A 424 -1.29 11.68 -7.49
C ARG A 424 -1.24 12.43 -6.17
N GLY A 425 -0.82 13.70 -6.24
CA GLY A 425 -0.82 14.59 -5.07
C GLY A 425 0.16 14.19 -3.98
N ILE A 426 -0.19 14.48 -2.74
CA ILE A 426 0.63 14.24 -1.56
C ILE A 426 -0.09 13.22 -0.68
N HIS A 427 0.60 12.16 -0.26
CA HIS A 427 0.00 11.10 0.54
C HIS A 427 0.83 10.76 1.77
N ASN A 428 0.14 10.47 2.89
CA ASN A 428 0.75 9.78 3.99
C ASN A 428 0.99 8.31 3.62
N THR A 429 2.11 7.78 4.05
CA THR A 429 2.56 6.41 3.76
C THR A 429 3.37 5.90 4.94
N ILE A 430 3.42 4.57 5.13
CA ILE A 430 4.21 4.02 6.23
C ILE A 430 5.72 4.25 6.04
N GLY A 431 6.18 4.39 4.80
CA GLY A 431 7.57 4.70 4.49
C GLY A 431 7.79 5.22 3.09
N VAL A 432 8.95 5.84 2.90
CA VAL A 432 9.49 6.30 1.61
C VAL A 432 10.87 5.71 1.41
N THR A 433 11.29 5.53 0.15
CA THR A 433 12.57 4.91 -0.17
C THR A 433 13.77 5.81 0.14
N GLY A 434 14.85 5.22 0.62
CA GLY A 434 16.14 5.88 0.83
C GLY A 434 16.79 6.43 -0.45
N ALA A 435 16.28 6.03 -1.63
CA ALA A 435 16.74 6.59 -2.90
C ALA A 435 16.47 8.10 -3.03
N CYS A 436 15.42 8.62 -2.35
CA CYS A 436 15.13 10.05 -2.19
C CYS A 436 14.34 10.28 -0.91
N LEU A 437 15.02 10.64 0.18
CA LEU A 437 14.44 10.82 1.50
C LEU A 437 14.94 12.11 2.14
N LEU A 438 14.02 13.07 2.35
CA LEU A 438 14.29 14.35 3.03
C LEU A 438 13.72 14.32 4.45
N ILE A 439 14.49 14.84 5.42
CA ILE A 439 14.07 14.96 6.82
C ILE A 439 14.72 16.18 7.49
N SER A 440 14.12 16.75 8.53
CA SER A 440 14.82 17.74 9.35
C SER A 440 15.96 17.08 10.13
N ARG A 441 17.12 17.76 10.25
CA ARG A 441 18.28 17.24 10.98
C ARG A 441 17.92 16.92 12.43
N GLN A 442 17.09 17.75 13.07
CA GLN A 442 16.70 17.49 14.45
C GLN A 442 15.99 16.15 14.60
N LYS A 443 14.96 15.87 13.78
CA LYS A 443 14.24 14.59 13.80
C LYS A 443 15.15 13.40 13.48
N TYR A 444 16.08 13.58 12.53
CA TYR A 444 17.09 12.59 12.21
C TYR A 444 17.96 12.23 13.42
N MET A 445 18.42 13.26 14.16
CA MET A 445 19.23 13.04 15.38
C MET A 445 18.40 12.41 16.50
N ASP A 446 17.14 12.82 16.66
CA ASP A 446 16.23 12.32 17.70
C ASP A 446 15.92 10.82 17.57
N ILE A 447 16.05 10.26 16.35
CA ILE A 447 15.87 8.82 16.10
C ILE A 447 17.21 8.05 15.99
N GLY A 448 18.35 8.74 16.08
CA GLY A 448 19.68 8.14 16.06
C GLY A 448 20.26 7.89 14.64
N GLY A 449 19.63 8.39 13.59
CA GLY A 449 20.06 8.21 12.20
C GLY A 449 19.63 6.89 11.58
N PHE A 450 20.28 6.48 10.48
CA PHE A 450 20.03 5.18 9.84
C PHE A 450 20.59 4.02 10.66
N PRO A 451 19.89 2.87 10.73
CA PRO A 451 20.33 1.67 11.47
C PRO A 451 21.49 0.98 10.74
N GLU A 452 22.69 1.01 11.33
CA GLU A 452 23.89 0.44 10.67
C GLU A 452 23.91 -1.10 10.65
N GLU A 453 23.07 -1.76 11.45
CA GLU A 453 22.81 -3.21 11.38
C GLU A 453 22.05 -3.63 10.12
N LEU A 454 21.28 -2.73 9.51
CA LEU A 454 20.62 -2.91 8.22
C LEU A 454 21.49 -2.29 7.13
N LYS A 455 22.40 -3.11 6.59
CA LYS A 455 23.44 -2.60 5.70
C LYS A 455 22.95 -2.23 4.31
N VAL A 456 21.93 -2.93 3.81
CA VAL A 456 21.51 -2.88 2.40
C VAL A 456 20.04 -2.72 2.21
N ALA A 457 19.21 -3.56 2.83
CA ALA A 457 17.77 -3.55 2.68
C ALA A 457 17.08 -3.08 3.97
N PHE A 458 15.85 -2.61 3.84
CA PHE A 458 14.99 -2.21 4.95
C PHE A 458 15.52 -1.10 5.88
N ASN A 459 16.64 -0.50 5.59
CA ASN A 459 17.19 0.59 6.41
C ASN A 459 16.31 1.86 6.35
N ASP A 460 15.77 2.19 5.18
CA ASP A 460 14.81 3.26 4.96
C ASP A 460 13.43 2.94 5.57
N VAL A 461 13.05 1.67 5.56
CA VAL A 461 11.81 1.18 6.19
C VAL A 461 11.89 1.29 7.71
N ASP A 462 12.95 0.75 8.34
CA ASP A 462 13.21 0.86 9.79
C ASP A 462 13.23 2.32 10.24
N PHE A 463 13.89 3.16 9.44
CA PHE A 463 13.96 4.61 9.68
C PHE A 463 12.55 5.24 9.69
N CYS A 464 11.74 4.93 8.69
CA CYS A 464 10.37 5.43 8.57
C CYS A 464 9.44 4.88 9.66
N TYR A 465 9.59 3.60 10.05
CA TYR A 465 8.82 3.01 11.14
C TYR A 465 9.15 3.67 12.47
N THR A 466 10.45 3.91 12.75
CA THR A 466 10.87 4.62 13.97
C THR A 466 10.27 6.02 14.04
N LEU A 467 10.18 6.73 12.93
CA LEU A 467 9.51 8.04 12.87
C LEU A 467 8.01 7.92 13.16
N HIS A 468 7.36 6.92 12.57
CA HIS A 468 5.93 6.68 12.78
C HIS A 468 5.62 6.34 14.25
N GLU A 469 6.41 5.46 14.88
CA GLU A 469 6.28 5.11 16.31
C GLU A 469 6.51 6.29 17.25
N LYS A 470 7.23 7.33 16.78
CA LYS A 470 7.36 8.61 17.49
C LYS A 470 6.22 9.61 17.18
N GLY A 471 5.17 9.20 16.47
CA GLY A 471 4.01 10.01 16.14
C GLY A 471 4.19 10.95 14.94
N TYR A 472 5.22 10.77 14.12
CA TYR A 472 5.38 11.50 12.87
C TYR A 472 4.67 10.80 11.71
N TYR A 473 4.25 11.58 10.73
CA TYR A 473 3.68 11.08 9.47
C TYR A 473 4.72 11.15 8.37
N ASN A 474 5.02 10.02 7.73
CA ASN A 474 5.85 10.01 6.52
C ASN A 474 4.99 10.39 5.31
N VAL A 475 5.57 11.11 4.36
CA VAL A 475 4.86 11.71 3.22
C VAL A 475 5.54 11.37 1.92
N CYS A 476 4.77 10.90 0.92
CA CYS A 476 5.22 10.75 -0.46
C CYS A 476 4.58 11.82 -1.35
N CYS A 477 5.42 12.60 -2.03
CA CYS A 477 5.00 13.64 -2.97
C CYS A 477 4.79 13.03 -4.36
N ASN A 478 3.56 12.58 -4.65
CA ASN A 478 3.21 11.90 -5.91
C ASN A 478 2.72 12.86 -7.02
N HIS A 479 2.70 14.19 -6.76
CA HIS A 479 2.31 15.21 -7.75
C HIS A 479 3.43 15.56 -8.75
N PHE A 480 4.66 15.13 -8.50
CA PHE A 480 5.79 15.17 -9.42
C PHE A 480 6.61 13.88 -9.31
N TYR A 481 7.62 13.72 -10.12
CA TYR A 481 8.49 12.56 -10.09
C TYR A 481 9.97 12.93 -10.35
N LEU A 482 10.85 12.03 -9.92
CA LEU A 482 12.26 11.96 -10.32
C LEU A 482 12.48 10.64 -11.07
N ARG A 483 13.58 10.53 -11.84
CA ARG A 483 13.95 9.28 -12.50
C ARG A 483 15.01 8.55 -11.70
N HIS A 484 14.89 7.23 -11.58
CA HIS A 484 15.83 6.41 -10.85
C HIS A 484 16.34 5.26 -11.74
N TYR A 485 17.63 5.28 -12.02
CA TYR A 485 18.32 4.35 -12.91
C TYR A 485 18.76 3.07 -12.19
N GLU A 486 17.85 2.50 -11.39
CA GLU A 486 18.07 1.34 -10.51
C GLU A 486 18.84 0.20 -11.20
N SER A 487 19.63 -0.54 -10.43
CA SER A 487 20.33 -1.77 -10.81
C SER A 487 21.55 -1.62 -11.70
N LEU A 488 22.04 -0.41 -11.97
CA LEU A 488 23.30 -0.22 -12.67
C LEU A 488 24.50 -0.74 -11.86
N SER A 489 24.38 -0.77 -10.52
CA SER A 489 25.49 -1.11 -9.60
C SER A 489 25.36 -2.49 -8.94
N ARG A 490 24.15 -3.00 -8.65
CA ARG A 490 23.97 -4.20 -7.80
C ARG A 490 23.37 -5.44 -8.48
N GLY A 491 22.70 -5.28 -9.63
CA GLY A 491 21.91 -6.34 -10.23
C GLY A 491 20.68 -6.73 -9.36
N LEU A 492 19.84 -7.65 -9.84
CA LEU A 492 18.64 -8.10 -9.12
C LEU A 492 19.02 -9.00 -7.93
N ASP A 493 18.55 -8.66 -6.74
CA ASP A 493 18.81 -9.45 -5.51
C ASP A 493 18.19 -10.85 -5.56
N THR A 494 17.12 -11.04 -6.31
CA THR A 494 16.39 -12.32 -6.43
C THR A 494 17.12 -13.41 -7.20
N MET A 495 18.27 -13.11 -7.82
CA MET A 495 19.03 -14.06 -8.65
C MET A 495 20.25 -14.67 -7.93
N ASP A 496 20.60 -14.19 -6.73
CA ASP A 496 21.76 -14.63 -5.95
C ASP A 496 21.33 -15.18 -4.58
N PRO A 497 21.58 -16.47 -4.27
CA PRO A 497 21.21 -17.07 -2.99
C PRO A 497 21.77 -16.34 -1.75
N ARG A 498 23.01 -15.80 -1.81
CA ARG A 498 23.61 -15.07 -0.70
C ARG A 498 22.90 -13.74 -0.44
N LYS A 499 22.47 -13.08 -1.52
CA LYS A 499 21.68 -11.84 -1.42
C LYS A 499 20.30 -12.11 -0.84
N MET A 500 19.68 -13.26 -1.20
CA MET A 500 18.41 -13.70 -0.63
C MET A 500 18.52 -14.03 0.86
N GLU A 501 19.59 -14.72 1.29
CA GLU A 501 19.84 -15.02 2.70
C GLU A 501 20.03 -13.72 3.51
N ARG A 502 20.81 -12.78 3.01
CA ARG A 502 20.96 -11.46 3.65
C ARG A 502 19.64 -10.71 3.74
N LEU A 503 18.87 -10.67 2.66
CA LEU A 503 17.57 -10.01 2.62
C LEU A 503 16.61 -10.60 3.68
N SER A 504 16.61 -11.93 3.83
CA SER A 504 15.83 -12.62 4.86
C SER A 504 16.28 -12.24 6.28
N ALA A 505 17.60 -12.22 6.51
CA ALA A 505 18.15 -11.86 7.83
C ALA A 505 17.86 -10.38 8.19
N GLU A 506 18.00 -9.45 7.25
CA GLU A 506 17.66 -8.04 7.47
C GLU A 506 16.14 -7.86 7.68
N GLY A 507 15.28 -8.64 7.01
CA GLY A 507 13.84 -8.67 7.25
C GLY A 507 13.47 -9.16 8.65
N GLU A 508 14.18 -10.17 9.18
CA GLU A 508 13.99 -10.65 10.56
C GLU A 508 14.41 -9.59 11.60
N ILE A 509 15.45 -8.80 11.32
CA ILE A 509 15.84 -7.67 12.17
C ILE A 509 14.72 -6.64 12.21
N LEU A 510 14.21 -6.23 11.05
CA LEU A 510 13.10 -5.28 10.94
C LEU A 510 11.87 -5.75 11.74
N MET A 511 11.46 -7.02 11.56
CA MET A 511 10.31 -7.59 12.26
C MET A 511 10.49 -7.59 13.79
N ARG A 512 11.69 -7.88 14.28
CA ARG A 512 11.98 -7.86 15.72
C ARG A 512 11.98 -6.46 16.32
N LYS A 513 12.45 -5.47 15.55
CA LYS A 513 12.48 -4.06 15.99
C LYS A 513 11.09 -3.44 16.01
N HIS A 514 10.24 -3.79 15.05
CA HIS A 514 8.93 -3.19 14.85
C HIS A 514 7.80 -4.24 14.78
N PRO A 515 7.58 -5.03 15.84
CA PRO A 515 6.64 -6.15 15.82
C PRO A 515 5.18 -5.71 15.59
N ASN A 516 4.84 -4.46 15.92
CA ASN A 516 3.48 -3.93 15.78
C ASN A 516 3.21 -3.32 14.39
N LEU A 517 4.26 -3.07 13.61
CA LEU A 517 4.14 -2.43 12.28
C LEU A 517 4.41 -3.39 11.13
N TYR A 518 5.16 -4.45 11.33
CA TYR A 518 5.69 -5.29 10.24
C TYR A 518 4.63 -5.77 9.24
N ASN A 519 3.43 -6.10 9.68
CA ASN A 519 2.31 -6.53 8.84
C ASN A 519 1.07 -5.64 9.01
N VAL A 520 1.25 -4.48 9.61
CA VAL A 520 0.16 -3.53 9.88
C VAL A 520 0.48 -2.21 9.22
N ASP A 521 -0.46 -1.67 8.46
CA ASP A 521 -0.31 -0.39 7.80
C ASP A 521 -1.55 0.47 8.03
N PRO A 522 -1.42 1.60 8.74
CA PRO A 522 -2.53 2.52 8.93
C PRO A 522 -2.95 3.21 7.61
N PHE A 523 -2.05 3.28 6.62
CA PHE A 523 -2.30 3.95 5.35
C PHE A 523 -2.71 2.99 4.22
N TYR A 524 -2.77 1.69 4.50
CA TYR A 524 -3.15 0.65 3.55
C TYR A 524 -4.21 -0.28 4.16
N SER A 525 -5.46 -0.14 3.74
CA SER A 525 -6.58 -0.88 4.33
C SER A 525 -6.40 -2.40 4.24
N PRO A 526 -6.76 -3.16 5.30
CA PRO A 526 -6.72 -4.62 5.28
C PRO A 526 -7.72 -5.26 4.29
N HIS A 527 -8.65 -4.47 3.74
CA HIS A 527 -9.56 -4.90 2.66
C HIS A 527 -8.94 -4.75 1.26
N LEU A 528 -7.76 -4.17 1.15
CA LEU A 528 -6.97 -4.14 -0.07
C LEU A 528 -6.14 -5.43 -0.21
N ASN A 529 -5.60 -5.62 -1.40
CA ASN A 529 -4.81 -6.81 -1.69
C ASN A 529 -3.47 -6.80 -0.94
N GLU A 530 -3.24 -7.80 -0.12
CA GLU A 530 -2.06 -7.97 0.72
C GLU A 530 -0.96 -8.84 0.08
N ASP A 531 -1.14 -9.29 -1.16
CA ASP A 531 -0.14 -10.09 -1.87
C ASP A 531 1.01 -9.20 -2.36
N GLU A 532 2.23 -9.52 -1.94
CA GLU A 532 3.44 -8.79 -2.29
C GLU A 532 3.76 -8.83 -3.79
N THR A 533 3.33 -9.88 -4.48
CA THR A 533 3.56 -10.04 -5.92
C THR A 533 2.60 -9.22 -6.78
N ILE A 534 1.51 -8.73 -6.16
CA ILE A 534 0.51 -7.89 -6.82
C ILE A 534 0.80 -6.43 -6.46
N THR A 535 1.44 -5.73 -7.38
CA THR A 535 1.82 -4.32 -7.16
C THR A 535 0.65 -3.35 -7.27
N ALA A 536 -0.41 -3.71 -8.02
CA ALA A 536 -1.62 -2.90 -8.14
C ALA A 536 -2.33 -2.74 -6.78
N ILE A 537 -2.81 -1.54 -6.49
CA ILE A 537 -3.69 -1.29 -5.35
C ILE A 537 -5.11 -1.58 -5.81
N ILE A 538 -5.64 -2.68 -5.37
CA ILE A 538 -6.98 -3.17 -5.71
C ILE A 538 -7.64 -3.74 -4.44
N PRO A 539 -8.97 -3.78 -4.38
CA PRO A 539 -9.66 -4.55 -3.35
C PRO A 539 -9.17 -6.01 -3.33
N ARG A 540 -9.35 -6.71 -2.24
CA ARG A 540 -9.00 -8.13 -2.16
C ARG A 540 -9.44 -8.85 -3.43
N VAL A 541 -8.52 -9.57 -4.04
CA VAL A 541 -8.75 -10.28 -5.30
C VAL A 541 -9.78 -11.38 -5.13
N ASP A 542 -9.84 -11.94 -3.93
CA ASP A 542 -10.74 -13.02 -3.61
C ASP A 542 -11.35 -12.86 -2.21
N TYR A 543 -12.66 -12.77 -2.18
CA TYR A 543 -13.46 -12.71 -0.95
C TYR A 543 -13.92 -14.11 -0.48
N THR A 544 -13.44 -15.19 -1.15
CA THR A 544 -13.78 -16.57 -0.75
C THR A 544 -12.89 -16.96 0.42
N PRO A 545 -13.43 -17.22 1.62
CA PRO A 545 -12.69 -17.75 2.74
C PRO A 545 -12.00 -19.07 2.38
N VAL A 546 -10.82 -19.34 2.95
CA VAL A 546 -10.11 -20.60 2.68
C VAL A 546 -10.92 -21.80 3.15
N GLU A 547 -11.73 -21.61 4.18
CA GLU A 547 -12.66 -22.60 4.73
C GLU A 547 -13.65 -23.11 3.67
N ASP A 548 -14.15 -22.20 2.82
CA ASP A 548 -15.14 -22.50 1.77
C ASP A 548 -14.52 -23.18 0.53
N ILE A 549 -13.18 -23.31 0.48
CA ILE A 549 -12.52 -24.01 -0.62
C ILE A 549 -12.53 -25.52 -0.33
N PRO A 550 -13.14 -26.32 -1.18
CA PRO A 550 -13.18 -27.75 -0.97
C PRO A 550 -11.80 -28.39 -1.10
N TYR A 551 -11.56 -29.44 -0.32
CA TYR A 551 -10.36 -30.26 -0.51
C TYR A 551 -10.34 -30.89 -1.90
N ALA A 552 -9.21 -30.77 -2.57
CA ALA A 552 -9.01 -31.32 -3.90
C ALA A 552 -8.60 -32.79 -3.84
N ASN A 553 -9.25 -33.64 -4.62
CA ASN A 553 -8.87 -35.03 -4.80
C ASN A 553 -7.73 -35.18 -5.82
N ALA A 554 -6.73 -35.96 -5.50
CA ALA A 554 -5.64 -36.25 -6.40
C ALA A 554 -6.05 -37.24 -7.51
N THR A 555 -5.60 -36.98 -8.74
CA THR A 555 -5.52 -37.98 -9.78
C THR A 555 -4.05 -38.39 -9.92
N ILE A 556 -3.75 -39.70 -9.82
CA ILE A 556 -2.38 -40.20 -9.87
C ILE A 556 -2.05 -40.63 -11.29
N HIS A 557 -0.92 -40.15 -11.79
CA HIS A 557 -0.38 -40.53 -13.13
C HIS A 557 0.94 -41.28 -12.93
N GLU A 558 0.89 -42.58 -12.89
CA GLU A 558 2.05 -43.44 -12.60
C GLU A 558 3.19 -43.32 -13.64
N LYS A 559 2.88 -42.93 -14.86
CA LYS A 559 3.83 -42.79 -15.99
C LYS A 559 3.91 -41.34 -16.50
N GLY A 560 3.65 -40.35 -15.61
CA GLY A 560 3.58 -38.93 -15.99
C GLY A 560 2.32 -38.58 -16.78
N ILE A 561 2.25 -37.34 -17.23
CA ILE A 561 1.09 -36.80 -17.97
C ILE A 561 1.22 -37.26 -19.45
N ARG A 562 0.38 -38.17 -19.87
CA ARG A 562 0.42 -38.70 -21.25
C ARG A 562 0.10 -37.63 -22.27
N HIS A 563 0.84 -37.65 -23.40
CA HIS A 563 0.67 -36.73 -24.53
C HIS A 563 0.73 -35.25 -24.16
N SER A 564 1.52 -34.89 -23.13
CA SER A 564 1.84 -33.53 -22.79
C SER A 564 3.17 -33.07 -23.37
N ARG A 565 3.28 -31.75 -23.62
CA ARG A 565 4.51 -31.06 -23.99
C ARG A 565 4.91 -30.14 -22.87
N GLU A 566 6.17 -30.23 -22.43
CA GLU A 566 6.73 -29.23 -21.54
C GLU A 566 6.97 -27.93 -22.32
N ASP A 567 6.42 -26.84 -21.87
CA ASP A 567 6.40 -25.57 -22.63
C ASP A 567 6.44 -24.36 -21.73
N GLN A 568 7.41 -23.51 -21.96
CA GLN A 568 7.62 -22.26 -21.24
C GLN A 568 6.56 -21.20 -21.55
N CYS A 569 5.75 -21.36 -22.62
CA CYS A 569 4.60 -20.49 -22.84
C CYS A 569 3.52 -20.63 -21.75
N LEU A 570 3.47 -21.79 -21.06
CA LEU A 570 2.64 -21.94 -19.86
C LEU A 570 3.34 -21.30 -18.67
N ARG A 571 2.92 -20.11 -18.30
CA ARG A 571 3.44 -19.38 -17.14
C ARG A 571 2.75 -19.82 -15.86
N ILE A 572 3.54 -19.91 -14.80
CA ILE A 572 3.07 -20.28 -13.46
C ILE A 572 3.71 -19.32 -12.49
N GLY A 573 2.88 -18.66 -11.68
CA GLY A 573 3.30 -17.92 -10.49
C GLY A 573 2.78 -18.65 -9.25
N CYS A 574 3.67 -18.99 -8.34
CA CYS A 574 3.32 -19.48 -7.01
C CYS A 574 3.43 -18.31 -6.04
N GLU A 575 2.38 -18.07 -5.27
CA GLU A 575 2.34 -16.99 -4.27
C GLU A 575 2.91 -17.47 -2.92
N PHE A 576 4.07 -18.11 -2.99
CA PHE A 576 4.86 -18.49 -1.83
C PHE A 576 6.34 -18.59 -2.24
N ASN A 577 7.21 -18.11 -1.36
CA ASN A 577 8.66 -18.23 -1.54
C ASN A 577 9.23 -19.25 -0.55
N GLY A 578 10.11 -20.11 -1.02
CA GLY A 578 10.85 -21.08 -0.20
C GLY A 578 10.19 -22.45 -0.04
N THR A 579 10.69 -23.24 0.90
CA THR A 579 10.14 -24.55 1.29
C THR A 579 8.87 -24.35 2.11
N LEU A 580 7.78 -24.96 1.71
CA LEU A 580 6.45 -24.86 2.32
C LEU A 580 6.34 -25.53 3.70
N ASP A 581 7.34 -25.45 4.56
CA ASP A 581 7.26 -26.00 5.91
C ASP A 581 6.16 -25.34 6.78
N ASN A 582 5.73 -24.11 6.42
CA ASN A 582 4.83 -23.28 7.23
C ASN A 582 3.42 -23.07 6.62
N TRP A 583 3.08 -23.72 5.50
CA TRP A 583 1.76 -23.54 4.87
C TRP A 583 0.75 -24.60 5.32
N LEU A 584 0.74 -24.90 6.62
CA LEU A 584 -0.32 -25.68 7.25
C LEU A 584 -1.49 -24.74 7.51
N TYR A 585 -2.61 -24.97 6.85
CA TYR A 585 -3.87 -24.35 7.19
C TYR A 585 -4.45 -25.08 8.43
N GLY A 586 -4.77 -24.31 9.48
CA GLY A 586 -5.30 -24.84 10.73
C GLY A 586 -4.20 -25.07 11.79
N SER A 587 -3.87 -24.01 12.52
CA SER A 587 -2.89 -24.03 13.64
C SER A 587 -3.50 -24.40 14.99
N SER A 588 -4.55 -25.19 15.05
CA SER A 588 -5.00 -25.76 16.32
C SER A 588 -4.56 -27.20 16.44
N ALA A 589 -3.80 -27.49 17.48
CA ALA A 589 -3.25 -28.79 17.78
C ALA A 589 -4.30 -29.91 18.05
N GLU A 590 -5.58 -29.64 17.91
CA GLU A 590 -6.67 -30.53 18.30
C GLU A 590 -7.76 -30.78 17.24
N GLY A 591 -7.61 -30.29 15.97
CA GLY A 591 -8.64 -30.47 14.94
C GLY A 591 -8.21 -31.35 13.76
N ASN A 592 -9.05 -32.31 13.38
CA ASN A 592 -8.89 -33.24 12.25
C ASN A 592 -8.86 -32.56 10.85
N ASP A 593 -8.77 -31.25 10.73
CA ASP A 593 -8.96 -30.45 9.50
C ASP A 593 -7.70 -29.73 9.02
N SER A 594 -6.52 -30.28 9.25
CA SER A 594 -5.26 -29.71 8.76
C SER A 594 -4.94 -30.17 7.34
N GLY A 595 -4.50 -29.26 6.48
CA GLY A 595 -4.15 -29.53 5.09
C GLY A 595 -3.11 -28.55 4.55
N TYR A 596 -2.74 -28.73 3.29
CA TYR A 596 -1.87 -27.83 2.55
C TYR A 596 -2.73 -26.93 1.67
N TYR A 597 -2.39 -25.65 1.65
CA TYR A 597 -3.08 -24.66 0.81
C TYR A 597 -2.07 -24.01 -0.13
N LEU A 598 -2.30 -24.18 -1.43
CA LEU A 598 -1.48 -23.61 -2.49
C LEU A 598 -2.32 -22.63 -3.31
N LYS A 599 -1.76 -21.45 -3.60
CA LYS A 599 -2.39 -20.45 -4.45
C LYS A 599 -1.38 -19.81 -5.40
N GLY A 600 -1.90 -19.20 -6.45
CA GLY A 600 -1.08 -18.51 -7.43
C GLY A 600 -1.86 -18.21 -8.71
N TYR A 601 -1.16 -18.07 -9.80
CA TYR A 601 -1.77 -17.86 -11.12
C TYR A 601 -1.06 -18.70 -12.19
N SER A 602 -1.78 -18.97 -13.30
CA SER A 602 -1.23 -19.69 -14.43
C SER A 602 -1.97 -19.30 -15.71
N PHE A 603 -1.23 -19.01 -16.78
CA PHE A 603 -1.78 -18.66 -18.08
C PHE A 603 -0.84 -19.09 -19.22
N VAL A 604 -1.39 -19.15 -20.43
CA VAL A 604 -0.64 -19.49 -21.66
C VAL A 604 -0.44 -18.21 -22.46
N ILE A 605 0.83 -17.83 -22.67
CA ILE A 605 1.21 -16.64 -23.44
C ILE A 605 0.74 -16.78 -24.90
N GLY A 606 0.22 -15.67 -25.45
CA GLY A 606 -0.19 -15.60 -26.86
C GLY A 606 -1.40 -16.46 -27.22
N SER A 607 -2.17 -16.91 -26.22
CA SER A 607 -3.35 -17.76 -26.43
C SER A 607 -4.57 -17.18 -25.72
N ASP A 608 -5.76 -17.54 -26.20
CA ASP A 608 -7.00 -17.26 -25.48
C ASP A 608 -7.12 -18.18 -24.25
N ASN A 609 -6.96 -17.63 -23.05
CA ASN A 609 -6.95 -18.39 -21.80
C ASN A 609 -8.31 -18.96 -21.39
N ALA A 610 -9.41 -18.57 -22.04
CA ALA A 610 -10.73 -19.16 -21.84
C ALA A 610 -10.84 -20.61 -22.28
N ILE A 611 -10.02 -21.04 -23.24
CA ILE A 611 -10.06 -22.40 -23.79
C ILE A 611 -9.32 -23.44 -22.93
N PHE A 612 -8.45 -23.00 -22.01
CA PHE A 612 -7.64 -23.91 -21.21
C PHE A 612 -8.32 -24.34 -19.92
N GLU A 613 -8.28 -25.62 -19.63
CA GLU A 613 -8.52 -26.17 -18.29
C GLU A 613 -7.19 -26.44 -17.61
N ARG A 614 -7.08 -26.00 -16.35
CA ARG A 614 -5.83 -26.09 -15.59
C ARG A 614 -5.96 -27.03 -14.42
N ARG A 615 -4.86 -27.72 -14.10
CA ARG A 615 -4.73 -28.58 -12.93
C ARG A 615 -3.36 -28.37 -12.30
N LEU A 616 -3.30 -28.25 -10.99
CA LEU A 616 -2.04 -28.23 -10.25
C LEU A 616 -1.38 -29.61 -10.34
N LEU A 617 -0.08 -29.61 -10.54
CA LEU A 617 0.74 -30.82 -10.57
C LEU A 617 1.74 -30.82 -9.42
N LEU A 618 1.95 -31.99 -8.82
CA LEU A 618 3.01 -32.25 -7.86
C LEU A 618 3.75 -33.51 -8.27
N ARG A 619 5.09 -33.45 -8.41
CA ARG A 619 5.94 -34.59 -8.64
C ARG A 619 6.97 -34.76 -7.54
N LEU A 620 7.21 -35.97 -7.05
CA LEU A 620 8.23 -36.27 -6.07
C LEU A 620 9.61 -35.96 -6.65
N VAL A 621 10.46 -35.28 -5.90
CA VAL A 621 11.82 -34.93 -6.30
C VAL A 621 12.81 -35.28 -5.20
N GLU A 622 14.03 -35.61 -5.58
CA GLU A 622 15.15 -35.81 -4.67
C GLU A 622 15.81 -34.45 -4.43
N ARG A 623 16.13 -34.14 -3.17
CA ARG A 623 16.82 -32.91 -2.82
C ARG A 623 18.29 -33.22 -2.60
N ASN A 624 19.11 -32.98 -3.63
CA ASN A 624 20.56 -33.12 -3.58
C ASN A 624 21.23 -31.74 -3.39
N GLU A 625 22.53 -31.72 -3.08
CA GLU A 625 23.31 -30.47 -2.93
C GLU A 625 23.31 -29.62 -4.20
N ASP A 626 23.15 -30.20 -5.36
CA ASP A 626 23.13 -29.57 -6.70
C ASP A 626 21.73 -29.13 -7.17
N GLY A 627 20.68 -29.35 -6.37
CA GLY A 627 19.29 -29.03 -6.72
C GLY A 627 18.33 -30.23 -6.62
N ALA A 628 17.02 -29.96 -6.87
CA ALA A 628 15.99 -31.01 -6.84
C ALA A 628 15.76 -31.63 -8.21
N GLY A 629 15.95 -32.94 -8.33
CA GLY A 629 15.66 -33.73 -9.52
C GLY A 629 14.46 -34.68 -9.34
N PRO A 630 13.75 -35.07 -10.42
CA PRO A 630 12.62 -35.97 -10.31
C PRO A 630 13.09 -37.40 -9.90
N VAL A 631 12.40 -37.98 -8.90
CA VAL A 631 12.66 -39.33 -8.39
C VAL A 631 11.96 -40.43 -9.23
N GLY A 632 11.00 -40.05 -10.07
CA GLY A 632 10.26 -40.95 -10.90
C GLY A 632 9.18 -40.28 -11.75
N PRO A 633 8.53 -41.01 -12.64
CA PRO A 633 7.51 -40.44 -13.53
C PRO A 633 6.18 -40.17 -12.86
N LYS A 634 6.01 -40.51 -11.58
CA LYS A 634 4.74 -40.38 -10.87
C LYS A 634 4.39 -38.92 -10.61
N VAL A 635 3.22 -38.52 -11.07
CA VAL A 635 2.70 -37.15 -10.91
C VAL A 635 1.31 -37.19 -10.28
N TYR A 636 1.09 -36.36 -9.28
CA TYR A 636 -0.21 -36.11 -8.69
C TYR A 636 -0.81 -34.86 -9.34
N SER A 637 -2.04 -34.93 -9.86
CA SER A 637 -2.74 -33.79 -10.41
C SER A 637 -4.00 -33.45 -9.63
N PHE A 638 -4.23 -32.18 -9.36
CA PHE A 638 -5.33 -31.69 -8.55
C PHE A 638 -6.21 -30.72 -9.36
N PRO A 639 -7.55 -30.82 -9.28
CA PRO A 639 -8.41 -29.78 -9.78
C PRO A 639 -8.14 -28.47 -9.02
N ILE A 640 -8.17 -27.34 -9.73
CA ILE A 640 -8.01 -26.03 -9.13
C ILE A 640 -9.35 -25.38 -8.84
N TYR A 641 -9.43 -24.63 -7.74
CA TYR A 641 -10.45 -23.61 -7.54
C TYR A 641 -9.99 -22.35 -8.26
N VAL A 642 -10.77 -21.89 -9.24
CA VAL A 642 -10.40 -20.77 -10.09
C VAL A 642 -10.51 -19.45 -9.31
N GLY A 643 -9.42 -18.70 -9.25
CA GLY A 643 -9.35 -17.37 -8.67
C GLY A 643 -9.54 -16.28 -9.73
N TYR A 644 -10.17 -15.17 -9.32
CA TYR A 644 -10.27 -13.96 -10.13
C TYR A 644 -9.00 -13.10 -9.93
N ARG A 645 -8.33 -12.71 -11.03
CA ARG A 645 -7.03 -12.01 -11.02
C ARG A 645 -7.05 -10.79 -11.94
N PRO A 646 -7.79 -9.74 -11.56
CA PRO A 646 -7.82 -8.49 -12.34
C PRO A 646 -6.45 -7.80 -12.43
N ASP A 647 -5.56 -8.03 -11.46
CA ASP A 647 -4.18 -7.57 -11.46
C ASP A 647 -3.37 -8.13 -12.62
N ILE A 648 -3.54 -9.41 -12.95
CA ILE A 648 -2.90 -10.04 -14.12
C ILE A 648 -3.38 -9.37 -15.41
N ARG A 649 -4.69 -9.10 -15.53
CA ARG A 649 -5.25 -8.37 -16.66
C ARG A 649 -4.67 -6.96 -16.80
N ILE A 650 -4.48 -6.27 -15.68
CA ILE A 650 -3.93 -4.90 -15.66
C ILE A 650 -2.47 -4.90 -16.13
N ARG A 651 -1.67 -5.89 -15.71
CA ARG A 651 -0.25 -6.00 -16.08
C ARG A 651 -0.02 -6.52 -17.49
N LEU A 652 -0.88 -7.43 -17.97
CA LEU A 652 -0.71 -8.14 -19.22
C LEU A 652 -1.86 -7.79 -20.18
N GLN A 653 -1.90 -6.52 -20.62
CA GLN A 653 -2.97 -5.99 -21.46
C GLN A 653 -3.06 -6.63 -22.85
N ASP A 654 -1.95 -7.16 -23.34
CA ASP A 654 -1.81 -7.88 -24.60
C ASP A 654 -2.27 -9.33 -24.55
N GLN A 655 -2.50 -9.90 -23.34
CA GLN A 655 -2.95 -11.27 -23.18
C GLN A 655 -4.49 -11.36 -23.11
N VAL A 656 -5.06 -12.41 -23.70
CA VAL A 656 -6.52 -12.57 -23.83
C VAL A 656 -7.06 -13.46 -22.73
N ASN A 657 -8.16 -13.00 -22.08
CA ASN A 657 -8.92 -13.74 -21.07
C ASN A 657 -8.07 -14.25 -19.89
N VAL A 658 -7.24 -13.38 -19.32
CA VAL A 658 -6.36 -13.71 -18.18
C VAL A 658 -6.97 -13.38 -16.80
N ASP A 659 -8.17 -12.84 -16.74
CA ASP A 659 -8.83 -12.46 -15.48
C ASP A 659 -9.12 -13.66 -14.55
N LEU A 660 -9.31 -14.86 -15.10
CA LEU A 660 -9.58 -16.09 -14.34
C LEU A 660 -8.38 -17.05 -14.32
N THR A 661 -7.17 -16.50 -14.24
CA THR A 661 -5.94 -17.27 -14.25
C THR A 661 -5.45 -17.68 -12.86
N GLY A 662 -6.06 -17.15 -11.80
CA GLY A 662 -5.75 -17.56 -10.43
C GLY A 662 -6.11 -19.02 -10.15
N TYR A 663 -5.32 -19.65 -9.30
CA TYR A 663 -5.63 -20.98 -8.79
C TYR A 663 -5.49 -21.03 -7.26
N LYS A 664 -6.34 -21.85 -6.65
CA LYS A 664 -6.28 -22.24 -5.25
C LYS A 664 -6.50 -23.73 -5.16
N VAL A 665 -5.70 -24.40 -4.35
CA VAL A 665 -5.80 -25.86 -4.13
C VAL A 665 -5.60 -26.15 -2.67
N LYS A 666 -6.58 -26.83 -2.05
CA LYS A 666 -6.52 -27.28 -0.66
C LYS A 666 -6.36 -28.80 -0.67
N ILE A 667 -5.27 -29.30 -0.12
CA ILE A 667 -4.90 -30.71 -0.12
C ILE A 667 -4.98 -31.24 1.30
N LYS A 668 -5.73 -32.31 1.52
CA LYS A 668 -5.88 -32.92 2.84
C LYS A 668 -4.55 -33.51 3.32
N LYS A 669 -4.22 -33.31 4.61
CA LYS A 669 -3.05 -33.95 5.24
C LYS A 669 -3.16 -35.47 5.13
N GLY A 670 -2.04 -36.13 4.84
CA GLY A 670 -1.99 -37.58 4.62
C GLY A 670 -2.36 -38.07 3.22
N LEU A 671 -2.83 -37.17 2.32
CA LEU A 671 -3.13 -37.57 0.93
C LEU A 671 -1.86 -37.81 0.09
N LEU A 672 -0.77 -37.14 0.41
CA LEU A 672 0.54 -37.29 -0.24
C LEU A 672 1.51 -38.00 0.70
N PRO A 673 2.32 -38.97 0.22
CA PRO A 673 3.43 -39.50 0.98
C PRO A 673 4.40 -38.40 1.46
N PRO A 674 5.11 -38.64 2.58
CA PRO A 674 6.19 -37.73 2.98
C PRO A 674 7.26 -37.62 1.89
N GLY A 675 7.78 -36.41 1.68
CA GLY A 675 8.79 -36.13 0.68
C GLY A 675 8.79 -34.69 0.18
N TYR A 676 9.60 -34.41 -0.82
CA TYR A 676 9.71 -33.13 -1.49
C TYR A 676 9.01 -33.20 -2.84
N TYR A 677 8.13 -32.24 -3.10
CA TYR A 677 7.33 -32.21 -4.33
C TYR A 677 7.57 -30.92 -5.10
N GLN A 678 8.03 -31.06 -6.34
CA GLN A 678 8.09 -29.91 -7.25
C GLN A 678 6.69 -29.56 -7.73
N VAL A 679 6.40 -28.27 -7.73
CA VAL A 679 5.11 -27.73 -8.17
C VAL A 679 5.12 -27.48 -9.67
N GLY A 680 4.02 -27.82 -10.33
CA GLY A 680 3.82 -27.58 -11.75
C GLY A 680 2.35 -27.35 -12.09
N MET A 681 2.11 -27.07 -13.36
CA MET A 681 0.76 -26.87 -13.89
C MET A 681 0.57 -27.65 -15.19
N LEU A 682 -0.61 -28.21 -15.35
CA LEU A 682 -1.12 -28.73 -16.61
C LEU A 682 -2.16 -27.76 -17.15
N ALA A 683 -1.99 -27.29 -18.39
CA ALA A 683 -3.00 -26.58 -19.15
C ALA A 683 -3.47 -27.44 -20.33
N SER A 684 -4.75 -27.79 -20.37
CA SER A 684 -5.35 -28.62 -21.41
C SER A 684 -6.29 -27.80 -22.28
N ASP A 685 -5.97 -27.64 -23.55
CA ASP A 685 -6.88 -27.04 -24.53
C ASP A 685 -7.98 -28.05 -24.91
N LYS A 686 -9.21 -27.68 -24.61
CA LYS A 686 -10.40 -28.50 -24.88
C LYS A 686 -10.75 -28.59 -26.37
N THR A 687 -10.21 -27.66 -27.17
CA THR A 687 -10.55 -27.55 -28.60
C THR A 687 -9.60 -28.33 -29.49
N SER A 688 -8.31 -28.44 -29.13
CA SER A 688 -7.27 -29.05 -29.93
C SER A 688 -6.65 -30.32 -29.32
N ARG A 689 -7.04 -30.73 -28.12
CA ARG A 689 -6.42 -31.80 -27.31
C ARG A 689 -4.96 -31.50 -26.89
N LEU A 690 -4.47 -30.28 -27.09
CA LEU A 690 -3.16 -29.85 -26.65
C LEU A 690 -3.07 -29.92 -25.12
N LYS A 691 -1.98 -30.47 -24.61
CA LYS A 691 -1.64 -30.48 -23.19
C LYS A 691 -0.27 -29.86 -23.00
N LEU A 692 -0.20 -28.77 -22.31
CA LEU A 692 1.03 -28.10 -21.94
C LEU A 692 1.30 -28.37 -20.46
N VAL A 693 2.56 -28.61 -20.13
CA VAL A 693 3.02 -28.79 -18.74
C VAL A 693 4.20 -27.85 -18.53
N ASN A 694 4.25 -27.22 -17.39
CA ASN A 694 5.44 -26.50 -16.95
C ASN A 694 5.63 -26.69 -15.44
N TRP A 695 6.88 -26.54 -14.98
CA TRP A 695 7.30 -26.74 -13.61
C TRP A 695 8.00 -25.50 -13.10
N VAL A 696 7.81 -25.21 -11.83
CA VAL A 696 8.49 -24.10 -11.15
C VAL A 696 9.54 -24.62 -10.17
N PRO A 697 10.54 -23.83 -9.80
CA PRO A 697 11.58 -24.25 -8.84
C PRO A 697 11.04 -24.45 -7.41
N ASN A 698 9.82 -24.01 -7.15
CA ASN A 698 9.21 -24.11 -5.83
C ASN A 698 8.97 -25.57 -5.41
N ILE A 699 9.36 -25.89 -4.18
CA ILE A 699 9.29 -27.24 -3.59
C ILE A 699 8.32 -27.21 -2.39
N LEU A 700 7.34 -28.13 -2.41
CA LEU A 700 6.48 -28.42 -1.28
C LEU A 700 7.09 -29.57 -0.46
N ARG A 701 7.36 -29.36 0.82
CA ARG A 701 7.78 -30.42 1.74
C ARG A 701 6.59 -31.00 2.47
N ILE A 702 6.39 -32.32 2.36
CA ILE A 702 5.40 -33.08 3.12
C ILE A 702 6.15 -33.81 4.24
N ARG A 703 5.86 -33.48 5.50
CA ARG A 703 6.47 -34.17 6.64
C ARG A 703 5.74 -35.47 6.98
N PRO A 704 6.43 -36.48 7.54
CA PRO A 704 5.76 -37.64 8.12
C PRO A 704 4.71 -37.20 9.14
N SER A 705 3.57 -37.85 9.17
CA SER A 705 2.62 -37.72 10.29
C SER A 705 3.31 -38.20 11.57
N LYS A 706 3.37 -37.38 12.58
CA LYS A 706 3.77 -37.83 13.91
C LYS A 706 2.70 -38.76 14.46
#